data_ee5cf83c00a7f05ee2b74875faa65136
#
_entry.id   ee5cf83c00a7f05ee2b74875faa65136
#
_cell.length_a   1.000
_cell.length_b   1.000
_cell.length_c   1.000
_cell.angle_alpha   90.00
_cell.angle_beta   90.00
_cell.angle_gamma   90.00
#
_symmetry.space_group_name_H-M   'P 1'
#
loop_
_entity.id
_entity.type
_entity.pdbx_description
1 polymer ?
#
loop_
_entity_poly.entity_id
_entity_poly.type
_entity_poly.pdbx_seq_one_letter_code
_entity_poly.pdbx_strand_id
1 'polypeptide(L)'
;MEKYEKIAQELGVSLKQIDTVLTLTAEGSTIPFIARYRKDATENLDEVAIKAIIDMDKSLTALADRKETVLAKIEELGKLTPALKEAIEQAEKLADVEELYLPYKEKRRTKATIAREAGLFPLARMILQDQKELERAAEEFLSEAFPTVKDAISGAFDILVEAIAEDPQLRNLTYQEIRKHSLITSSLKDESKDEKQVFQIYYDFSEKIANMQGYRTLALNRGEKLGVLKVGFEHPVDRLIRHFEARFKSKNSYIEEVINQALKKKMLPAMERRIRTELTEVAEDGAIQLFSENLRHLLLIAPLKGRVVLGFDPAFRTGAKLAVVDQTGKMLTTQVIYPVAPAKAAQIEAAKEELKRLIRQYSVEIIAIGNGTASRESEAFVAEVLKEVPNVSYVIVNESGASVYSASELARHEFPELTVEKRSAISIARRLQDPLAELVKIDPKSIGVGQYQHDVSQKKLSESLDFVVDTVVNQVGVNINTASPALLSHVAGLNKTISENIVKYREEEGLITSRAQIKKVPRLGAKAFEQAAGFLRIPESENFLDRTGVHPESYPAVKKLFTLLGIREMDEEAQAKLKQIDTVSMAQELEIGPETLKDIVADLLKPGRDLRDSFDAPVLRQDVLDLKDLKIGQKLEGVVRNVVDFGAFVDIGIHEDGLIHISQMSQQFIKHPSQVVSVGDLVTVWVYKIDLEREKVNLSLLAPHESN
;
A
#
# COMPACT_ATOMS: atom_id res chain seq x y z
N MET A 1 18.41 20.79 -15.69
CA MET A 1 17.23 21.65 -16.02
C MET A 1 16.11 20.79 -16.56
N GLU A 2 16.32 20.05 -17.64
CA GLU A 2 15.33 19.12 -18.26
C GLU A 2 14.68 18.11 -17.28
N LYS A 3 15.47 17.53 -16.35
CA LYS A 3 14.96 16.60 -15.33
C LYS A 3 13.93 17.27 -14.40
N TYR A 4 14.19 18.48 -13.93
CA TYR A 4 13.29 19.22 -13.05
C TYR A 4 12.05 19.72 -13.79
N GLU A 5 12.18 20.09 -15.05
CA GLU A 5 11.05 20.47 -15.92
C GLU A 5 10.08 19.29 -16.09
N LYS A 6 10.62 18.08 -16.25
CA LYS A 6 9.79 16.85 -16.32
C LYS A 6 9.05 16.57 -15.00
N ILE A 7 9.74 16.68 -13.85
CA ILE A 7 9.10 16.55 -12.53
C ILE A 7 8.00 17.59 -12.36
N ALA A 8 8.28 18.84 -12.72
CA ALA A 8 7.32 19.94 -12.62
C ALA A 8 6.07 19.70 -13.46
N GLN A 9 6.24 19.21 -14.67
CA GLN A 9 5.14 18.92 -15.59
C GLN A 9 4.27 17.74 -15.11
N GLU A 10 4.89 16.65 -14.64
CA GLU A 10 4.17 15.44 -14.23
C GLU A 10 3.45 15.61 -12.89
N LEU A 11 4.07 16.31 -11.93
CA LEU A 11 3.52 16.49 -10.59
C LEU A 11 2.74 17.82 -10.41
N GLY A 12 2.77 18.72 -11.39
CA GLY A 12 2.10 20.02 -11.29
C GLY A 12 2.72 20.95 -10.23
N VAL A 13 4.02 20.84 -9.98
CA VAL A 13 4.77 21.63 -8.99
C VAL A 13 5.75 22.59 -9.66
N SER A 14 6.17 23.65 -8.97
CA SER A 14 7.15 24.60 -9.49
C SER A 14 8.57 24.09 -9.39
N LEU A 15 9.47 24.59 -10.26
CA LEU A 15 10.90 24.29 -10.19
C LEU A 15 11.50 24.68 -8.83
N LYS A 16 11.03 25.77 -8.23
CA LYS A 16 11.43 26.24 -6.90
C LYS A 16 11.06 25.24 -5.82
N GLN A 17 9.85 24.70 -5.87
CA GLN A 17 9.41 23.66 -4.92
C GLN A 17 10.28 22.41 -5.00
N ILE A 18 10.61 21.96 -6.22
CA ILE A 18 11.47 20.79 -6.45
C ILE A 18 12.87 21.03 -5.84
N ASP A 19 13.50 22.15 -6.19
CA ASP A 19 14.84 22.49 -5.70
C ASP A 19 14.88 22.59 -4.17
N THR A 20 13.86 23.27 -3.58
CA THR A 20 13.73 23.39 -2.12
C THR A 20 13.59 22.02 -1.44
N VAL A 21 12.72 21.13 -1.95
CA VAL A 21 12.52 19.80 -1.37
C VAL A 21 13.80 18.97 -1.45
N LEU A 22 14.47 18.96 -2.60
CA LEU A 22 15.69 18.17 -2.79
C LEU A 22 16.85 18.71 -1.94
N THR A 23 16.97 20.03 -1.81
CA THR A 23 17.98 20.67 -0.95
C THR A 23 17.74 20.31 0.52
N LEU A 24 16.52 20.50 1.04
CA LEU A 24 16.19 20.17 2.43
C LEU A 24 16.40 18.67 2.72
N THR A 25 16.08 17.81 1.75
CA THR A 25 16.30 16.36 1.87
C THR A 25 17.80 16.03 1.91
N ALA A 26 18.62 16.66 1.05
CA ALA A 26 20.08 16.50 1.05
C ALA A 26 20.72 16.99 2.35
N GLU A 27 20.16 18.01 2.98
CA GLU A 27 20.56 18.50 4.30
C GLU A 27 20.12 17.56 5.45
N GLY A 28 19.38 16.47 5.15
CA GLY A 28 18.94 15.46 6.09
C GLY A 28 17.64 15.80 6.82
N SER A 29 16.81 16.69 6.26
CA SER A 29 15.45 16.91 6.75
C SER A 29 14.53 15.74 6.35
N THR A 30 13.69 15.30 7.28
CA THR A 30 12.71 14.23 7.05
C THR A 30 11.47 14.77 6.35
N ILE A 31 10.76 13.90 5.62
CA ILE A 31 9.53 14.29 4.91
C ILE A 31 8.49 14.91 5.85
N PRO A 32 8.16 14.32 7.03
CA PRO A 32 7.20 14.95 7.94
C PRO A 32 7.65 16.31 8.46
N PHE A 33 8.95 16.48 8.71
CA PHE A 33 9.48 17.77 9.14
C PHE A 33 9.36 18.85 8.06
N ILE A 34 9.70 18.51 6.82
CA ILE A 34 9.56 19.43 5.68
C ILE A 34 8.10 19.82 5.51
N ALA A 35 7.18 18.85 5.47
CA ALA A 35 5.75 19.08 5.28
C ALA A 35 5.11 19.92 6.39
N ARG A 36 5.59 19.78 7.64
CA ARG A 36 5.00 20.48 8.79
C ARG A 36 5.68 21.82 9.09
N TYR A 37 7.00 21.88 9.06
CA TYR A 37 7.78 23.00 9.57
C TYR A 37 8.53 23.80 8.50
N ARG A 38 8.41 23.44 7.23
CA ARG A 38 9.02 24.14 6.08
C ARG A 38 7.99 24.49 5.00
N LYS A 39 6.71 24.63 5.40
CA LYS A 39 5.58 24.91 4.49
C LYS A 39 5.78 26.17 3.66
N ASP A 40 6.23 27.26 4.25
CA ASP A 40 6.46 28.49 3.53
C ASP A 40 7.58 28.34 2.48
N ALA A 41 8.61 27.56 2.78
CA ALA A 41 9.71 27.31 1.84
C ALA A 41 9.26 26.42 0.66
N THR A 42 8.39 25.43 0.92
CA THR A 42 7.86 24.49 -0.08
C THR A 42 6.55 24.96 -0.72
N GLU A 43 6.06 26.18 -0.36
CA GLU A 43 4.77 26.68 -0.84
C GLU A 43 3.63 25.70 -0.55
N ASN A 44 3.59 25.18 0.69
CA ASN A 44 2.55 24.32 1.27
C ASN A 44 2.43 22.92 0.62
N LEU A 45 3.54 22.28 0.25
CA LEU A 45 3.54 20.86 -0.16
C LEU A 45 3.26 19.94 1.04
N ASP A 46 2.42 18.94 0.82
CA ASP A 46 2.18 17.86 1.77
C ASP A 46 3.22 16.74 1.68
N GLU A 47 3.14 15.77 2.58
CA GLU A 47 4.06 14.63 2.64
C GLU A 47 4.02 13.79 1.38
N VAL A 48 2.86 13.66 0.74
CA VAL A 48 2.66 12.86 -0.48
C VAL A 48 3.36 13.53 -1.66
N ALA A 49 3.17 14.83 -1.83
CA ALA A 49 3.81 15.61 -2.89
C ALA A 49 5.35 15.64 -2.72
N ILE A 50 5.83 15.83 -1.49
CA ILE A 50 7.27 15.81 -1.18
C ILE A 50 7.88 14.44 -1.51
N LYS A 51 7.22 13.35 -1.09
CA LYS A 51 7.66 11.99 -1.41
C LYS A 51 7.67 11.74 -2.92
N ALA A 52 6.63 12.17 -3.64
CA ALA A 52 6.54 12.03 -5.09
C ALA A 52 7.71 12.73 -5.82
N ILE A 53 8.09 13.94 -5.39
CA ILE A 53 9.25 14.67 -5.92
C ILE A 53 10.54 13.85 -5.71
N ILE A 54 10.77 13.36 -4.49
CA ILE A 54 11.97 12.60 -4.14
C ILE A 54 12.05 11.29 -4.93
N ASP A 55 10.95 10.55 -5.03
CA ASP A 55 10.91 9.25 -5.71
C ASP A 55 11.07 9.43 -7.22
N MET A 56 10.47 10.46 -7.79
CA MET A 56 10.61 10.78 -9.22
C MET A 56 12.03 11.25 -9.55
N ASP A 57 12.66 12.05 -8.70
CA ASP A 57 14.05 12.47 -8.85
C ASP A 57 14.98 11.25 -8.88
N LYS A 58 14.81 10.29 -7.96
CA LYS A 58 15.58 9.04 -7.94
C LYS A 58 15.36 8.21 -9.21
N SER A 59 14.10 8.09 -9.66
CA SER A 59 13.75 7.32 -10.85
C SER A 59 14.37 7.91 -12.11
N LEU A 60 14.27 9.22 -12.29
CA LEU A 60 14.86 9.93 -13.45
C LEU A 60 16.39 9.92 -13.42
N THR A 61 16.99 9.99 -12.24
CA THR A 61 18.45 9.84 -12.09
C THR A 61 18.89 8.44 -12.52
N ALA A 62 18.23 7.39 -12.02
CA ALA A 62 18.54 6.02 -12.43
C ALA A 62 18.35 5.78 -13.95
N LEU A 63 17.33 6.40 -14.55
CA LEU A 63 17.14 6.36 -16.00
C LEU A 63 18.28 7.06 -16.74
N ALA A 64 18.72 8.24 -16.29
CA ALA A 64 19.83 8.98 -16.90
C ALA A 64 21.15 8.20 -16.81
N ASP A 65 21.49 7.67 -15.65
CA ASP A 65 22.67 6.84 -15.42
C ASP A 65 22.66 5.59 -16.31
N ARG A 66 21.47 4.99 -16.50
CA ARG A 66 21.33 3.84 -17.39
C ARG A 66 21.54 4.20 -18.85
N LYS A 67 20.97 5.34 -19.31
CA LYS A 67 21.19 5.84 -20.68
C LYS A 67 22.68 6.07 -20.95
N GLU A 68 23.37 6.74 -20.05
CA GLU A 68 24.81 6.99 -20.16
C GLU A 68 25.59 5.67 -20.27
N THR A 69 25.30 4.71 -19.38
CA THR A 69 25.93 3.39 -19.41
C THR A 69 25.72 2.67 -20.73
N VAL A 70 24.51 2.73 -21.29
CA VAL A 70 24.15 2.06 -22.55
C VAL A 70 24.84 2.75 -23.73
N LEU A 71 24.81 4.08 -23.77
CA LEU A 71 25.49 4.85 -24.83
C LEU A 71 26.98 4.56 -24.85
N ALA A 72 27.65 4.58 -23.71
CA ALA A 72 29.09 4.28 -23.61
C ALA A 72 29.44 2.87 -24.13
N LYS A 73 28.63 1.86 -23.78
CA LYS A 73 28.80 0.48 -24.24
C LYS A 73 28.64 0.32 -25.74
N ILE A 74 27.62 0.98 -26.34
CA ILE A 74 27.37 0.91 -27.79
C ILE A 74 28.48 1.66 -28.55
N GLU A 75 29.01 2.76 -27.99
CA GLU A 75 30.13 3.50 -28.57
C GLU A 75 31.43 2.69 -28.54
N GLU A 76 31.70 1.98 -27.43
CA GLU A 76 32.86 1.07 -27.30
C GLU A 76 32.81 -0.03 -28.37
N LEU A 77 31.61 -0.50 -28.74
CA LEU A 77 31.39 -1.45 -29.84
C LEU A 77 31.52 -0.82 -31.23
N GLY A 78 31.73 0.50 -31.35
CA GLY A 78 31.78 1.22 -32.62
C GLY A 78 30.48 1.22 -33.41
N LYS A 79 29.35 1.02 -32.75
CA LYS A 79 28.01 0.86 -33.38
C LYS A 79 27.03 1.99 -33.07
N LEU A 80 27.45 3.03 -32.36
CA LEU A 80 26.61 4.16 -32.02
C LEU A 80 26.38 5.04 -33.26
N THR A 81 25.14 5.10 -33.72
CA THR A 81 24.71 6.00 -34.79
C THR A 81 24.00 7.23 -34.20
N PRO A 82 24.00 8.39 -34.91
CA PRO A 82 23.29 9.58 -34.43
C PRO A 82 21.79 9.30 -34.13
N ALA A 83 21.10 8.56 -35.00
CA ALA A 83 19.70 8.20 -34.80
C ALA A 83 19.47 7.30 -33.56
N LEU A 84 20.39 6.36 -33.29
CA LEU A 84 20.30 5.49 -32.12
C LEU A 84 20.57 6.28 -30.83
N LYS A 85 21.54 7.18 -30.87
CA LYS A 85 21.84 8.08 -29.75
C LYS A 85 20.61 8.90 -29.38
N GLU A 86 20.03 9.57 -30.37
CA GLU A 86 18.80 10.36 -30.18
C GLU A 86 17.64 9.50 -29.64
N ALA A 87 17.42 8.30 -30.17
CA ALA A 87 16.38 7.40 -29.67
C ALA A 87 16.58 7.00 -28.20
N ILE A 88 17.83 6.73 -27.77
CA ILE A 88 18.15 6.41 -26.38
C ILE A 88 17.96 7.65 -25.49
N GLU A 89 18.41 8.81 -25.94
CA GLU A 89 18.25 10.08 -25.19
C GLU A 89 16.77 10.43 -25.01
N GLN A 90 15.92 10.20 -26.00
CA GLN A 90 14.47 10.44 -25.95
C GLN A 90 13.67 9.36 -25.21
N ALA A 91 14.24 8.20 -24.90
CA ALA A 91 13.53 7.14 -24.20
C ALA A 91 13.05 7.62 -22.81
N GLU A 92 11.78 7.43 -22.53
CA GLU A 92 11.16 7.89 -21.28
C GLU A 92 11.16 6.84 -20.17
N LYS A 93 11.31 5.57 -20.53
CA LYS A 93 11.27 4.43 -19.61
C LYS A 93 12.53 3.57 -19.74
N LEU A 94 12.92 2.98 -18.61
CA LEU A 94 14.04 2.03 -18.59
C LEU A 94 13.83 0.87 -19.57
N ALA A 95 12.61 0.37 -19.70
CA ALA A 95 12.26 -0.70 -20.63
C ALA A 95 12.56 -0.32 -22.09
N ASP A 96 12.33 0.93 -22.48
CA ASP A 96 12.60 1.40 -23.85
C ASP A 96 14.11 1.50 -24.12
N VAL A 97 14.89 1.94 -23.11
CA VAL A 97 16.37 1.92 -23.20
C VAL A 97 16.88 0.49 -23.35
N GLU A 98 16.35 -0.46 -22.60
CA GLU A 98 16.75 -1.87 -22.69
C GLU A 98 16.37 -2.49 -24.05
N GLU A 99 15.23 -2.12 -24.63
CA GLU A 99 14.83 -2.56 -25.97
C GLU A 99 15.79 -2.03 -27.06
N LEU A 100 16.19 -0.76 -26.97
CA LEU A 100 17.17 -0.18 -27.91
C LEU A 100 18.56 -0.78 -27.74
N TYR A 101 18.93 -1.19 -26.53
CA TYR A 101 20.22 -1.83 -26.23
C TYR A 101 20.25 -3.32 -26.59
N LEU A 102 19.09 -3.99 -26.71
CA LEU A 102 19.01 -5.44 -26.92
C LEU A 102 19.87 -5.99 -28.07
N PRO A 103 19.97 -5.36 -29.26
CA PRO A 103 20.80 -5.85 -30.35
C PRO A 103 22.32 -5.81 -30.05
N TYR A 104 22.74 -5.00 -29.09
CA TYR A 104 24.14 -4.74 -28.74
C TYR A 104 24.60 -5.45 -27.49
N LYS A 105 23.67 -6.05 -26.75
CA LYS A 105 23.93 -6.77 -25.51
C LYS A 105 24.72 -8.04 -25.77
N GLU A 106 25.76 -8.30 -24.95
CA GLU A 106 26.48 -9.57 -25.01
C GLU A 106 25.52 -10.75 -24.84
N LYS A 107 25.61 -11.67 -25.79
CA LYS A 107 24.73 -12.84 -25.86
C LYS A 107 25.51 -14.12 -25.64
N ARG A 108 24.82 -15.12 -25.08
CA ARG A 108 25.31 -16.50 -25.16
C ARG A 108 25.30 -16.92 -26.64
N ARG A 109 26.21 -17.83 -26.99
CA ARG A 109 26.32 -18.38 -28.34
C ARG A 109 24.95 -18.95 -28.79
N THR A 110 24.35 -18.30 -29.80
CA THR A 110 23.03 -18.64 -30.34
C THR A 110 23.18 -19.52 -31.59
N LYS A 111 22.09 -20.14 -32.04
CA LYS A 111 22.07 -20.84 -33.36
C LYS A 111 22.46 -19.90 -34.50
N ALA A 112 21.98 -18.66 -34.48
CA ALA A 112 22.35 -17.63 -35.45
C ALA A 112 23.86 -17.28 -35.37
N THR A 113 24.47 -17.27 -34.19
CA THR A 113 25.92 -17.09 -34.03
C THR A 113 26.69 -18.22 -34.71
N ILE A 114 26.27 -19.48 -34.47
CA ILE A 114 26.89 -20.69 -35.09
C ILE A 114 26.78 -20.62 -36.58
N ALA A 115 25.61 -20.23 -37.08
CA ALA A 115 25.35 -20.11 -38.56
C ALA A 115 26.22 -18.98 -39.18
N ARG A 116 26.42 -17.85 -38.49
CA ARG A 116 27.30 -16.78 -38.98
C ARG A 116 28.77 -17.21 -39.00
N GLU A 117 29.21 -17.90 -37.94
CA GLU A 117 30.57 -18.46 -37.84
C GLU A 117 30.83 -19.49 -38.93
N ALA A 118 29.82 -20.25 -39.34
CA ALA A 118 29.88 -21.20 -40.45
C ALA A 118 29.77 -20.55 -41.81
N GLY A 119 29.70 -19.22 -41.92
CA GLY A 119 29.68 -18.49 -43.19
C GLY A 119 28.34 -18.41 -43.90
N LEU A 120 27.20 -18.69 -43.25
CA LEU A 120 25.87 -18.68 -43.86
C LEU A 120 25.22 -17.30 -44.06
N PHE A 121 25.91 -16.23 -43.69
CA PHE A 121 25.37 -14.86 -43.84
C PHE A 121 25.07 -14.46 -45.29
N PRO A 122 25.91 -14.80 -46.33
CA PRO A 122 25.56 -14.52 -47.70
C PRO A 122 24.31 -15.26 -48.14
N LEU A 123 24.12 -16.53 -47.73
CA LEU A 123 22.90 -17.31 -48.05
C LEU A 123 21.65 -16.64 -47.44
N ALA A 124 21.75 -16.12 -46.24
CA ALA A 124 20.68 -15.33 -45.59
C ALA A 124 20.33 -14.07 -46.43
N ARG A 125 21.31 -13.36 -46.96
CA ARG A 125 21.08 -12.23 -47.87
C ARG A 125 20.40 -12.63 -49.18
N MET A 126 20.74 -13.79 -49.77
CA MET A 126 20.12 -14.31 -50.97
C MET A 126 18.61 -14.57 -50.73
N ILE A 127 18.22 -15.07 -49.59
CA ILE A 127 16.82 -15.24 -49.16
C ILE A 127 16.08 -13.89 -49.18
N LEU A 128 16.67 -12.84 -48.61
CA LEU A 128 16.09 -11.50 -48.59
C LEU A 128 15.95 -10.86 -49.97
N GLN A 129 16.85 -11.19 -50.88
CA GLN A 129 16.89 -10.67 -52.27
C GLN A 129 16.02 -11.45 -53.25
N ASP A 130 15.26 -12.45 -52.77
CA ASP A 130 14.38 -13.30 -53.60
C ASP A 130 15.12 -13.99 -54.77
N GLN A 131 16.33 -14.47 -54.47
CA GLN A 131 17.16 -15.11 -55.46
C GLN A 131 16.56 -16.46 -55.90
N LYS A 132 16.45 -16.70 -57.24
CA LYS A 132 15.99 -17.97 -57.77
C LYS A 132 17.03 -19.07 -57.55
N GLU A 133 16.60 -20.31 -57.41
CA GLU A 133 17.46 -21.50 -57.20
C GLU A 133 18.25 -21.48 -55.89
N LEU A 134 17.62 -21.04 -54.78
CA LEU A 134 18.21 -20.94 -53.47
C LEU A 134 18.82 -22.27 -52.97
N GLU A 135 18.17 -23.39 -53.27
CA GLU A 135 18.64 -24.72 -52.89
C GLU A 135 19.97 -25.06 -53.53
N ARG A 136 20.14 -24.72 -54.84
CA ARG A 136 21.41 -24.88 -55.55
C ARG A 136 22.50 -23.97 -55.01
N ALA A 137 22.15 -22.71 -54.68
CA ALA A 137 23.08 -21.79 -54.06
C ALA A 137 23.50 -22.28 -52.67
N ALA A 138 22.64 -22.94 -51.92
CA ALA A 138 22.94 -23.44 -50.57
C ALA A 138 23.97 -24.59 -50.59
N GLU A 139 24.16 -25.32 -51.71
CA GLU A 139 25.19 -26.34 -51.84
C GLU A 139 26.61 -25.78 -51.62
N GLU A 140 26.84 -24.52 -51.98
CA GLU A 140 28.14 -23.85 -51.82
C GLU A 140 28.46 -23.50 -50.32
N PHE A 141 27.47 -23.59 -49.45
CA PHE A 141 27.56 -23.22 -48.03
C PHE A 141 27.54 -24.41 -47.06
N LEU A 142 27.70 -25.63 -47.57
CA LEU A 142 27.77 -26.81 -46.72
C LEU A 142 29.02 -26.82 -45.87
N SER A 143 28.87 -27.23 -44.64
CA SER A 143 29.95 -27.30 -43.67
C SER A 143 29.73 -28.45 -42.70
N GLU A 144 30.73 -28.73 -41.84
CA GLU A 144 30.61 -29.75 -40.82
C GLU A 144 29.41 -29.48 -39.84
N ALA A 145 29.16 -28.21 -39.57
CA ALA A 145 28.05 -27.80 -38.72
C ALA A 145 26.69 -27.80 -39.46
N PHE A 146 26.69 -27.72 -40.78
CA PHE A 146 25.51 -27.69 -41.65
C PHE A 146 25.73 -28.61 -42.88
N PRO A 147 25.64 -29.93 -42.65
CA PRO A 147 26.06 -30.92 -43.67
C PRO A 147 25.08 -31.10 -44.84
N THR A 148 23.85 -30.61 -44.73
CA THR A 148 22.85 -30.71 -45.82
C THR A 148 22.35 -29.36 -46.27
N VAL A 149 21.84 -29.26 -47.50
CA VAL A 149 21.19 -28.05 -48.05
C VAL A 149 20.08 -27.55 -47.12
N LYS A 150 19.30 -28.47 -46.55
CA LYS A 150 18.25 -28.14 -45.57
C LYS A 150 18.81 -27.52 -44.29
N ASP A 151 19.93 -28.04 -43.78
CA ASP A 151 20.60 -27.51 -42.59
C ASP A 151 21.16 -26.14 -42.90
N ALA A 152 21.79 -25.91 -44.06
CA ALA A 152 22.33 -24.61 -44.47
C ALA A 152 21.22 -23.54 -44.57
N ILE A 153 20.10 -23.87 -45.20
CA ILE A 153 18.93 -22.99 -45.30
C ILE A 153 18.35 -22.71 -43.89
N SER A 154 18.25 -23.73 -43.03
CA SER A 154 17.79 -23.55 -41.63
C SER A 154 18.73 -22.64 -40.83
N GLY A 155 20.04 -22.77 -41.01
CA GLY A 155 21.03 -21.87 -40.38
C GLY A 155 20.92 -20.43 -40.88
N ALA A 156 20.68 -20.24 -42.21
CA ALA A 156 20.39 -18.93 -42.78
C ALA A 156 19.08 -18.35 -42.23
N PHE A 157 18.07 -19.16 -41.97
CA PHE A 157 16.82 -18.76 -41.30
C PHE A 157 17.09 -18.29 -39.87
N ASP A 158 17.89 -19.03 -39.11
CA ASP A 158 18.25 -18.64 -37.73
C ASP A 158 18.89 -17.23 -37.68
N ILE A 159 19.72 -16.89 -38.67
CA ILE A 159 20.32 -15.55 -38.81
C ILE A 159 19.23 -14.50 -39.05
N LEU A 160 18.31 -14.74 -39.99
CA LEU A 160 17.24 -13.80 -40.33
C LEU A 160 16.20 -13.68 -39.23
N VAL A 161 15.82 -14.77 -38.60
CA VAL A 161 14.90 -14.81 -37.47
C VAL A 161 15.44 -13.97 -36.30
N GLU A 162 16.73 -14.09 -36.00
CA GLU A 162 17.37 -13.28 -34.97
C GLU A 162 17.39 -11.78 -35.34
N ALA A 163 17.77 -11.47 -36.60
CA ALA A 163 17.82 -10.09 -37.07
C ALA A 163 16.45 -9.40 -37.03
N ILE A 164 15.40 -10.11 -37.49
CA ILE A 164 14.01 -9.62 -37.46
C ILE A 164 13.51 -9.48 -36.03
N ALA A 165 13.78 -10.46 -35.18
CA ALA A 165 13.30 -10.46 -33.78
C ALA A 165 13.95 -9.37 -32.93
N GLU A 166 15.08 -8.83 -33.34
CA GLU A 166 15.83 -7.79 -32.63
C GLU A 166 15.70 -6.41 -33.28
N ASP A 167 15.05 -6.30 -34.44
CA ASP A 167 14.80 -5.01 -35.07
C ASP A 167 13.92 -4.13 -34.19
N PRO A 168 14.41 -2.97 -33.70
CA PRO A 168 13.66 -2.14 -32.74
C PRO A 168 12.33 -1.61 -33.32
N GLN A 169 12.27 -1.34 -34.63
CA GLN A 169 11.06 -0.83 -35.28
C GLN A 169 9.98 -1.91 -35.35
N LEU A 170 10.38 -3.13 -35.73
CA LEU A 170 9.46 -4.28 -35.78
C LEU A 170 9.00 -4.69 -34.37
N ARG A 171 9.87 -4.62 -33.40
CA ARG A 171 9.52 -4.87 -31.99
C ARG A 171 8.53 -3.84 -31.46
N ASN A 172 8.76 -2.56 -31.70
CA ASN A 172 7.82 -1.51 -31.29
C ASN A 172 6.47 -1.66 -31.99
N LEU A 173 6.46 -1.90 -33.30
CA LEU A 173 5.24 -2.17 -34.07
C LEU A 173 4.47 -3.36 -33.46
N THR A 174 5.17 -4.46 -33.19
CA THR A 174 4.56 -5.65 -32.59
C THR A 174 3.98 -5.35 -31.23
N TYR A 175 4.69 -4.63 -30.39
CA TYR A 175 4.24 -4.21 -29.07
C TYR A 175 2.96 -3.37 -29.14
N GLN A 176 2.93 -2.35 -30.02
CA GLN A 176 1.75 -1.48 -30.18
C GLN A 176 0.53 -2.25 -30.70
N GLU A 177 0.71 -3.13 -31.68
CA GLU A 177 -0.36 -3.96 -32.24
C GLU A 177 -0.92 -4.93 -31.19
N ILE A 178 -0.06 -5.59 -30.41
CA ILE A 178 -0.48 -6.49 -29.34
C ILE A 178 -1.25 -5.72 -28.28
N ARG A 179 -0.71 -4.61 -27.81
CA ARG A 179 -1.34 -3.81 -26.74
C ARG A 179 -2.75 -3.33 -27.14
N LYS A 180 -2.94 -2.99 -28.41
CA LYS A 180 -4.21 -2.46 -28.92
C LYS A 180 -5.24 -3.54 -29.27
N HIS A 181 -4.79 -4.68 -29.76
CA HIS A 181 -5.68 -5.63 -30.41
C HIS A 181 -5.70 -7.04 -29.82
N SER A 182 -4.73 -7.41 -28.99
CA SER A 182 -4.69 -8.73 -28.38
C SER A 182 -5.59 -8.85 -27.15
N LEU A 183 -5.97 -10.09 -26.89
CA LEU A 183 -6.71 -10.47 -25.69
C LEU A 183 -5.77 -11.20 -24.74
N ILE A 184 -5.95 -10.95 -23.44
CA ILE A 184 -5.43 -11.84 -22.39
C ILE A 184 -6.53 -12.86 -22.07
N THR A 185 -6.16 -14.12 -21.99
CA THR A 185 -7.09 -15.22 -21.79
C THR A 185 -6.69 -16.06 -20.58
N SER A 186 -7.65 -16.69 -19.93
CA SER A 186 -7.35 -17.72 -18.97
C SER A 186 -8.32 -18.89 -19.10
N SER A 187 -7.82 -20.07 -18.78
CA SER A 187 -8.58 -21.31 -18.76
C SER A 187 -8.28 -22.10 -17.49
N LEU A 188 -9.22 -22.94 -17.08
CA LEU A 188 -9.02 -23.85 -15.95
C LEU A 188 -7.90 -24.84 -16.27
N LYS A 189 -6.94 -24.96 -15.37
CA LYS A 189 -5.84 -25.93 -15.45
C LYS A 189 -6.05 -27.10 -14.50
N ASP A 190 -6.48 -26.83 -13.24
CA ASP A 190 -6.63 -27.86 -12.22
C ASP A 190 -7.67 -27.37 -11.18
N GLU A 191 -8.89 -27.90 -11.27
CA GLU A 191 -10.00 -27.54 -10.38
C GLU A 191 -9.79 -28.00 -8.95
N SER A 192 -9.03 -29.09 -8.74
CA SER A 192 -8.78 -29.64 -7.41
C SER A 192 -8.03 -28.68 -6.48
N LYS A 193 -7.39 -27.65 -7.05
CA LYS A 193 -6.66 -26.61 -6.32
C LYS A 193 -7.52 -25.39 -5.97
N ASP A 194 -8.78 -25.37 -6.38
CA ASP A 194 -9.73 -24.28 -6.09
C ASP A 194 -11.01 -24.82 -5.43
N GLU A 195 -10.87 -25.53 -4.32
CA GLU A 195 -11.98 -26.14 -3.57
C GLU A 195 -13.09 -25.14 -3.24
N LYS A 196 -12.76 -23.87 -3.02
CA LYS A 196 -13.70 -22.78 -2.74
C LYS A 196 -14.22 -22.05 -3.97
N GLN A 197 -13.80 -22.48 -5.16
CA GLN A 197 -14.15 -21.87 -6.46
C GLN A 197 -13.93 -20.34 -6.52
N VAL A 198 -12.84 -19.87 -5.88
CA VAL A 198 -12.48 -18.45 -5.83
C VAL A 198 -12.16 -17.89 -7.21
N PHE A 199 -11.60 -18.75 -8.09
CA PHE A 199 -11.20 -18.36 -9.45
C PHE A 199 -12.24 -18.74 -10.52
N GLN A 200 -13.45 -19.17 -10.16
CA GLN A 200 -14.46 -19.66 -11.09
C GLN A 200 -14.75 -18.70 -12.25
N ILE A 201 -14.79 -17.38 -11.99
CA ILE A 201 -15.02 -16.36 -13.01
C ILE A 201 -13.88 -16.26 -14.05
N TYR A 202 -12.72 -16.86 -13.78
CA TYR A 202 -11.54 -16.87 -14.64
C TYR A 202 -11.31 -18.24 -15.32
N TYR A 203 -12.19 -19.23 -15.15
CA TYR A 203 -12.06 -20.56 -15.76
C TYR A 203 -12.23 -20.53 -17.28
N ASP A 204 -12.95 -19.55 -17.78
CA ASP A 204 -13.09 -19.24 -19.22
C ASP A 204 -13.18 -17.71 -19.35
N PHE A 205 -12.03 -17.07 -19.38
CA PHE A 205 -11.94 -15.61 -19.35
C PHE A 205 -11.18 -15.09 -20.55
N SER A 206 -11.67 -14.00 -21.14
CA SER A 206 -11.02 -13.30 -22.23
C SER A 206 -11.33 -11.80 -22.16
N GLU A 207 -10.29 -10.97 -22.20
CA GLU A 207 -10.43 -9.51 -22.15
C GLU A 207 -9.33 -8.82 -22.97
N LYS A 208 -9.66 -7.65 -23.58
CA LYS A 208 -8.67 -6.82 -24.26
C LYS A 208 -7.64 -6.32 -23.28
N ILE A 209 -6.35 -6.40 -23.64
CA ILE A 209 -5.24 -5.89 -22.82
C ILE A 209 -5.46 -4.44 -22.42
N ALA A 210 -5.98 -3.61 -23.32
CA ALA A 210 -6.24 -2.19 -23.06
C ALA A 210 -7.30 -1.93 -21.99
N ASN A 211 -8.14 -2.91 -21.66
CA ASN A 211 -9.25 -2.79 -20.69
C ASN A 211 -8.95 -3.50 -19.37
N MET A 212 -7.79 -4.19 -19.27
CA MET A 212 -7.44 -4.96 -18.08
C MET A 212 -7.38 -4.09 -16.83
N GLN A 213 -8.12 -4.50 -15.81
CA GLN A 213 -8.10 -3.86 -14.48
C GLN A 213 -7.04 -4.49 -13.58
N GLY A 214 -6.49 -3.70 -12.65
CA GLY A 214 -5.42 -4.14 -11.75
C GLY A 214 -5.78 -5.39 -10.94
N TYR A 215 -6.96 -5.41 -10.32
CA TYR A 215 -7.41 -6.55 -9.52
C TYR A 215 -7.56 -7.84 -10.33
N ARG A 216 -7.96 -7.75 -11.61
CA ARG A 216 -8.03 -8.92 -12.52
C ARG A 216 -6.64 -9.44 -12.85
N THR A 217 -5.70 -8.53 -13.11
CA THR A 217 -4.29 -8.89 -13.33
C THR A 217 -3.72 -9.65 -12.14
N LEU A 218 -3.93 -9.15 -10.92
CA LEU A 218 -3.47 -9.82 -9.70
C LEU A 218 -4.18 -11.16 -9.47
N ALA A 219 -5.49 -11.25 -9.74
CA ALA A 219 -6.23 -12.50 -9.65
C ALA A 219 -5.70 -13.56 -10.62
N LEU A 220 -5.46 -13.20 -11.90
CA LEU A 220 -4.89 -14.09 -12.90
C LEU A 220 -3.48 -14.55 -12.50
N ASN A 221 -2.63 -13.64 -12.04
CA ASN A 221 -1.28 -13.97 -11.57
C ASN A 221 -1.30 -14.95 -10.38
N ARG A 222 -2.19 -14.72 -9.40
CA ARG A 222 -2.37 -15.63 -8.26
C ARG A 222 -2.90 -17.00 -8.69
N GLY A 223 -3.94 -17.04 -9.55
CA GLY A 223 -4.50 -18.31 -10.04
C GLY A 223 -3.49 -19.13 -10.84
N GLU A 224 -2.65 -18.47 -11.66
CA GLU A 224 -1.57 -19.12 -12.39
C GLU A 224 -0.46 -19.63 -11.44
N LYS A 225 -0.04 -18.82 -10.45
CA LYS A 225 0.95 -19.20 -9.43
C LYS A 225 0.51 -20.39 -8.59
N LEU A 226 -0.78 -20.45 -8.24
CA LEU A 226 -1.37 -21.60 -7.52
C LEU A 226 -1.59 -22.82 -8.42
N GLY A 227 -1.47 -22.66 -9.73
CA GLY A 227 -1.66 -23.72 -10.70
C GLY A 227 -3.13 -24.07 -10.96
N VAL A 228 -4.07 -23.23 -10.57
CA VAL A 228 -5.51 -23.32 -10.85
C VAL A 228 -5.80 -22.90 -12.28
N LEU A 229 -5.19 -21.81 -12.75
CA LEU A 229 -5.39 -21.22 -14.05
C LEU A 229 -4.19 -21.45 -14.97
N LYS A 230 -4.47 -21.45 -16.27
CA LYS A 230 -3.50 -21.28 -17.35
C LYS A 230 -3.81 -19.96 -18.03
N VAL A 231 -2.88 -19.00 -17.93
CA VAL A 231 -3.01 -17.68 -18.55
C VAL A 231 -2.26 -17.65 -19.89
N GLY A 232 -2.86 -17.04 -20.89
CA GLY A 232 -2.31 -16.95 -22.24
C GLY A 232 -2.75 -15.66 -22.94
N PHE A 233 -2.42 -15.60 -24.22
CA PHE A 233 -2.78 -14.49 -25.10
C PHE A 233 -3.35 -14.97 -26.42
N GLU A 234 -4.26 -14.20 -26.98
CA GLU A 234 -4.72 -14.33 -28.36
C GLU A 234 -4.28 -13.09 -29.14
N HIS A 235 -3.50 -13.32 -30.20
CA HIS A 235 -2.90 -12.26 -31.02
C HIS A 235 -3.51 -12.19 -32.41
N PRO A 236 -3.59 -11.00 -33.03
CA PRO A 236 -3.95 -10.82 -34.44
C PRO A 236 -2.77 -11.16 -35.35
N VAL A 237 -2.34 -12.43 -35.36
CA VAL A 237 -1.12 -12.90 -36.03
C VAL A 237 -1.11 -12.54 -37.51
N ASP A 238 -2.22 -12.73 -38.23
CA ASP A 238 -2.33 -12.43 -39.68
C ASP A 238 -2.13 -10.94 -39.97
N ARG A 239 -2.53 -10.07 -39.04
CA ARG A 239 -2.31 -8.63 -39.15
C ARG A 239 -0.83 -8.28 -38.98
N LEU A 240 -0.18 -8.90 -38.00
CA LEU A 240 1.26 -8.74 -37.79
C LEU A 240 2.07 -9.22 -38.97
N ILE A 241 1.74 -10.41 -39.53
CA ILE A 241 2.41 -10.96 -40.71
C ILE A 241 2.33 -9.96 -41.86
N ARG A 242 1.13 -9.44 -42.19
CA ARG A 242 0.95 -8.45 -43.27
C ARG A 242 1.82 -7.19 -43.08
N HIS A 243 1.97 -6.69 -41.84
CA HIS A 243 2.84 -5.55 -41.58
C HIS A 243 4.33 -5.87 -41.84
N PHE A 244 4.75 -7.09 -41.49
CA PHE A 244 6.14 -7.54 -41.73
C PHE A 244 6.42 -7.75 -43.20
N GLU A 245 5.50 -8.42 -43.95
CA GLU A 245 5.61 -8.63 -45.38
C GLU A 245 5.71 -7.29 -46.15
N ALA A 246 4.90 -6.31 -45.76
CA ALA A 246 4.97 -4.97 -46.36
C ALA A 246 6.35 -4.30 -46.15
N ARG A 247 7.02 -4.59 -45.04
CA ARG A 247 8.36 -4.06 -44.74
C ARG A 247 9.46 -4.69 -45.61
N PHE A 248 9.36 -6.01 -45.86
CA PHE A 248 10.41 -6.73 -46.59
C PHE A 248 10.25 -6.67 -48.12
N LYS A 249 9.11 -6.19 -48.66
CA LYS A 249 8.82 -6.07 -50.08
C LYS A 249 9.03 -7.36 -50.91
N SER A 250 9.12 -8.50 -50.24
CA SER A 250 9.29 -9.82 -50.86
C SER A 250 8.14 -10.72 -50.43
N LYS A 251 7.72 -11.58 -51.35
CA LYS A 251 6.60 -12.53 -51.17
C LYS A 251 7.03 -13.98 -51.40
N ASN A 252 8.30 -14.30 -51.21
CA ASN A 252 8.72 -15.68 -51.34
C ASN A 252 8.38 -16.51 -50.09
N SER A 253 8.16 -17.81 -50.28
CA SER A 253 7.77 -18.72 -49.19
C SER A 253 8.82 -18.84 -48.07
N TYR A 254 10.09 -18.59 -48.36
CA TYR A 254 11.16 -18.62 -47.41
C TYR A 254 11.07 -17.43 -46.43
N ILE A 255 10.75 -16.24 -46.95
CA ILE A 255 10.57 -15.04 -46.10
C ILE A 255 9.30 -15.18 -45.24
N GLU A 256 8.21 -15.71 -45.81
CA GLU A 256 7.00 -15.98 -45.02
C GLU A 256 7.28 -16.91 -43.84
N GLU A 257 8.07 -17.98 -44.06
CA GLU A 257 8.47 -18.90 -43.01
C GLU A 257 9.37 -18.23 -41.97
N VAL A 258 10.36 -17.44 -42.41
CA VAL A 258 11.25 -16.65 -41.49
C VAL A 258 10.43 -15.68 -40.64
N ILE A 259 9.48 -14.93 -41.23
CA ILE A 259 8.59 -14.01 -40.51
C ILE A 259 7.76 -14.78 -39.47
N ASN A 260 7.14 -15.90 -39.87
CA ASN A 260 6.37 -16.73 -38.96
C ASN A 260 7.20 -17.24 -37.80
N GLN A 261 8.43 -17.70 -38.06
CA GLN A 261 9.33 -18.15 -37.00
C GLN A 261 9.78 -16.99 -36.06
N ALA A 262 10.14 -15.83 -36.63
CA ALA A 262 10.51 -14.65 -35.85
C ALA A 262 9.37 -14.19 -34.94
N LEU A 263 8.17 -14.09 -35.48
CA LEU A 263 6.98 -13.71 -34.70
C LEU A 263 6.66 -14.75 -33.65
N LYS A 264 6.36 -16.00 -34.02
CA LYS A 264 5.81 -17.00 -33.10
C LYS A 264 6.81 -17.51 -32.08
N LYS A 265 8.10 -17.69 -32.46
CA LYS A 265 9.11 -18.28 -31.58
C LYS A 265 9.90 -17.26 -30.76
N LYS A 266 9.95 -15.99 -31.16
CA LYS A 266 10.80 -14.97 -30.53
C LYS A 266 10.03 -13.73 -30.07
N MET A 267 9.33 -13.06 -30.99
CA MET A 267 8.76 -11.75 -30.70
C MET A 267 7.51 -11.83 -29.82
N LEU A 268 6.52 -12.64 -30.18
CA LEU A 268 5.30 -12.77 -29.38
C LEU A 268 5.60 -13.18 -27.94
N PRO A 269 6.41 -14.23 -27.66
CA PRO A 269 6.74 -14.58 -26.28
C PRO A 269 7.52 -13.49 -25.52
N ALA A 270 8.33 -12.69 -26.22
CA ALA A 270 9.02 -11.57 -25.60
C ALA A 270 8.08 -10.42 -25.25
N MET A 271 7.17 -10.07 -26.17
CA MET A 271 6.17 -9.02 -25.97
C MET A 271 5.13 -9.42 -24.92
N GLU A 272 4.69 -10.68 -24.91
CA GLU A 272 3.82 -11.21 -23.86
C GLU A 272 4.43 -11.02 -22.46
N ARG A 273 5.70 -11.40 -22.29
CA ARG A 273 6.41 -11.19 -21.02
C ARG A 273 6.49 -9.71 -20.64
N ARG A 274 6.84 -8.84 -21.62
CA ARG A 274 6.91 -7.39 -21.38
C ARG A 274 5.55 -6.85 -20.93
N ILE A 275 4.49 -7.16 -21.65
CA ILE A 275 3.13 -6.71 -21.35
C ILE A 275 2.64 -7.26 -20.00
N ARG A 276 2.92 -8.55 -19.70
CA ARG A 276 2.60 -9.14 -18.40
C ARG A 276 3.30 -8.39 -17.26
N THR A 277 4.57 -8.07 -17.43
CA THR A 277 5.34 -7.28 -16.44
C THR A 277 4.74 -5.89 -16.26
N GLU A 278 4.46 -5.17 -17.36
CA GLU A 278 3.86 -3.83 -17.31
C GLU A 278 2.48 -3.83 -16.63
N LEU A 279 1.61 -4.79 -16.99
CA LEU A 279 0.29 -4.95 -16.36
C LEU A 279 0.42 -5.26 -14.86
N THR A 280 1.38 -6.10 -14.49
CA THR A 280 1.63 -6.46 -13.09
C THR A 280 2.15 -5.27 -12.30
N GLU A 281 3.10 -4.50 -12.83
CA GLU A 281 3.63 -3.30 -12.17
C GLU A 281 2.54 -2.26 -11.91
N VAL A 282 1.71 -1.96 -12.92
CA VAL A 282 0.59 -1.03 -12.77
C VAL A 282 -0.43 -1.53 -11.73
N ALA A 283 -0.72 -2.84 -11.75
CA ALA A 283 -1.66 -3.45 -10.82
C ALA A 283 -1.11 -3.45 -9.38
N GLU A 284 0.19 -3.74 -9.21
CA GLU A 284 0.86 -3.68 -7.90
C GLU A 284 0.88 -2.27 -7.33
N ASP A 285 1.23 -1.27 -8.13
CA ASP A 285 1.31 0.12 -7.69
C ASP A 285 -0.07 0.63 -7.25
N GLY A 286 -1.13 0.34 -8.00
CA GLY A 286 -2.50 0.68 -7.63
C GLY A 286 -2.97 -0.05 -6.35
N ALA A 287 -2.66 -1.33 -6.21
CA ALA A 287 -3.00 -2.10 -5.02
C ALA A 287 -2.25 -1.61 -3.77
N ILE A 288 -0.94 -1.30 -3.90
CA ILE A 288 -0.12 -0.78 -2.79
C ILE A 288 -0.65 0.59 -2.34
N GLN A 289 -1.06 1.46 -3.27
CA GLN A 289 -1.67 2.74 -2.92
C GLN A 289 -2.94 2.53 -2.09
N LEU A 290 -3.83 1.64 -2.54
CA LEU A 290 -5.05 1.31 -1.80
C LEU A 290 -4.75 0.73 -0.41
N PHE A 291 -3.78 -0.17 -0.30
CA PHE A 291 -3.37 -0.74 0.99
C PHE A 291 -2.82 0.32 1.93
N SER A 292 -2.11 1.30 1.40
CA SER A 292 -1.61 2.45 2.14
C SER A 292 -2.74 3.33 2.67
N GLU A 293 -3.76 3.59 1.86
CA GLU A 293 -4.96 4.32 2.29
C GLU A 293 -5.72 3.55 3.37
N ASN A 294 -5.93 2.25 3.19
CA ASN A 294 -6.58 1.40 4.19
C ASN A 294 -5.82 1.40 5.52
N LEU A 295 -4.49 1.28 5.49
CA LEU A 295 -3.66 1.36 6.69
C LEU A 295 -3.78 2.73 7.36
N ARG A 296 -3.71 3.81 6.59
CA ARG A 296 -3.85 5.18 7.12
C ARG A 296 -5.16 5.34 7.89
N HIS A 297 -6.27 4.88 7.34
CA HIS A 297 -7.58 4.94 8.00
C HIS A 297 -7.62 4.09 9.28
N LEU A 298 -7.06 2.88 9.25
CA LEU A 298 -6.97 2.02 10.45
C LEU A 298 -6.18 2.69 11.60
N LEU A 299 -5.09 3.38 11.27
CA LEU A 299 -4.26 4.08 12.26
C LEU A 299 -4.93 5.35 12.80
N LEU A 300 -5.83 5.96 12.02
CA LEU A 300 -6.56 7.17 12.36
C LEU A 300 -7.91 6.93 13.05
N ILE A 301 -8.31 5.68 13.29
CA ILE A 301 -9.52 5.37 14.06
C ILE A 301 -9.45 6.05 15.42
N ALA A 302 -10.56 6.67 15.84
CA ALA A 302 -10.66 7.38 17.11
C ALA A 302 -10.39 6.44 18.30
N PRO A 303 -9.47 6.80 19.19
CA PRO A 303 -9.15 5.97 20.36
C PRO A 303 -10.26 6.07 21.43
N LEU A 304 -10.62 4.96 22.05
CA LEU A 304 -11.53 4.92 23.20
C LEU A 304 -10.74 5.00 24.52
N LYS A 305 -10.14 6.17 24.77
CA LYS A 305 -9.31 6.42 25.97
C LYS A 305 -10.13 6.41 27.27
N GLY A 306 -9.47 6.04 28.36
CA GLY A 306 -10.05 6.16 29.71
C GLY A 306 -11.13 5.11 30.03
N ARG A 307 -11.20 4.01 29.32
CA ARG A 307 -12.15 2.89 29.54
C ARG A 307 -11.42 1.65 30.02
N VAL A 308 -12.08 0.88 30.88
CA VAL A 308 -11.64 -0.47 31.26
C VAL A 308 -12.14 -1.43 30.19
N VAL A 309 -11.23 -2.12 29.51
CA VAL A 309 -11.54 -2.98 28.37
C VAL A 309 -11.15 -4.43 28.68
N LEU A 310 -12.05 -5.35 28.35
CA LEU A 310 -11.77 -6.79 28.31
C LEU A 310 -11.51 -7.21 26.86
N GLY A 311 -10.27 -7.62 26.56
CA GLY A 311 -9.91 -8.24 25.29
C GLY A 311 -10.29 -9.69 25.29
N PHE A 312 -10.94 -10.11 24.22
CA PHE A 312 -11.42 -11.47 23.99
C PHE A 312 -10.80 -11.99 22.70
N ASP A 313 -9.87 -12.94 22.82
CA ASP A 313 -9.23 -13.62 21.69
C ASP A 313 -9.91 -14.98 21.46
N PRO A 314 -10.77 -15.10 20.43
CA PRO A 314 -11.61 -16.29 20.22
C PRO A 314 -10.80 -17.51 19.79
N ALA A 315 -11.19 -18.71 20.23
CA ALA A 315 -10.65 -19.96 19.71
C ALA A 315 -11.56 -21.14 20.05
N PHE A 316 -11.65 -22.13 19.15
CA PHE A 316 -12.47 -23.33 19.36
C PHE A 316 -11.86 -24.31 20.37
N ARG A 317 -10.64 -24.79 20.11
CA ARG A 317 -10.05 -25.93 20.84
C ARG A 317 -9.26 -25.52 22.08
N THR A 318 -8.50 -24.45 21.97
CA THR A 318 -7.59 -24.00 23.04
C THR A 318 -8.27 -23.14 24.08
N GLY A 319 -9.58 -22.88 23.91
CA GLY A 319 -10.34 -21.93 24.71
C GLY A 319 -10.05 -20.47 24.33
N ALA A 320 -11.03 -19.59 24.58
CA ALA A 320 -10.86 -18.17 24.37
C ALA A 320 -9.98 -17.57 25.48
N LYS A 321 -9.05 -16.70 25.10
CA LYS A 321 -8.16 -15.99 26.01
C LYS A 321 -8.74 -14.63 26.32
N LEU A 322 -8.83 -14.33 27.58
CA LEU A 322 -9.34 -13.06 28.09
C LEU A 322 -8.22 -12.28 28.74
N ALA A 323 -8.22 -10.96 28.54
CA ALA A 323 -7.33 -10.05 29.26
C ALA A 323 -8.11 -8.79 29.63
N VAL A 324 -8.05 -8.38 30.88
CA VAL A 324 -8.62 -7.10 31.31
C VAL A 324 -7.48 -6.09 31.39
N VAL A 325 -7.67 -4.93 30.75
CA VAL A 325 -6.77 -3.79 30.84
C VAL A 325 -7.48 -2.60 31.47
N ASP A 326 -6.75 -1.85 32.30
CA ASP A 326 -7.27 -0.64 32.92
C ASP A 326 -7.35 0.54 31.92
N GLN A 327 -7.78 1.68 32.39
CA GLN A 327 -7.93 2.92 31.60
C GLN A 327 -6.63 3.41 30.95
N THR A 328 -5.47 2.93 31.42
CA THR A 328 -4.13 3.28 30.88
C THR A 328 -3.55 2.21 29.96
N GLY A 329 -4.27 1.10 29.76
CA GLY A 329 -3.79 -0.06 28.99
C GLY A 329 -2.91 -1.02 29.81
N LYS A 330 -2.79 -0.84 31.12
CA LYS A 330 -2.08 -1.77 32.02
C LYS A 330 -2.92 -3.04 32.20
N MET A 331 -2.29 -4.20 32.00
CA MET A 331 -2.93 -5.49 32.23
C MET A 331 -3.23 -5.71 33.71
N LEU A 332 -4.49 -6.01 34.03
CA LEU A 332 -4.96 -6.32 35.37
C LEU A 332 -5.02 -7.84 35.63
N THR A 333 -5.54 -8.60 34.66
CA THR A 333 -5.64 -10.05 34.75
C THR A 333 -5.73 -10.69 33.39
N THR A 334 -5.43 -11.99 33.31
CA THR A 334 -5.67 -12.84 32.14
C THR A 334 -6.33 -14.15 32.56
N GLN A 335 -7.25 -14.64 31.72
CA GLN A 335 -7.99 -15.88 31.97
C GLN A 335 -8.19 -16.66 30.67
N VAL A 336 -8.48 -17.97 30.77
CA VAL A 336 -8.90 -18.81 29.65
C VAL A 336 -10.27 -19.39 29.99
N ILE A 337 -11.20 -19.26 29.04
CA ILE A 337 -12.55 -19.81 29.17
C ILE A 337 -12.87 -20.66 27.94
N TYR A 338 -13.88 -21.51 28.05
CA TYR A 338 -14.34 -22.40 26.98
C TYR A 338 -15.80 -22.07 26.63
N PRO A 339 -16.04 -20.98 25.86
CA PRO A 339 -17.39 -20.43 25.66
C PRO A 339 -18.20 -21.11 24.57
N VAL A 340 -17.56 -21.88 23.66
CA VAL A 340 -18.16 -22.39 22.43
C VAL A 340 -17.79 -23.85 22.19
N ALA A 341 -18.56 -24.57 21.35
CA ALA A 341 -18.24 -25.92 20.93
C ALA A 341 -16.76 -26.02 20.41
N PRO A 342 -16.03 -27.12 20.69
CA PRO A 342 -16.49 -28.41 21.23
C PRO A 342 -16.57 -28.50 22.77
N ALA A 343 -16.62 -27.37 23.49
CA ALA A 343 -16.78 -27.37 24.93
C ALA A 343 -18.12 -27.99 25.36
N LYS A 344 -18.09 -28.66 26.53
CA LYS A 344 -19.30 -29.26 27.11
C LYS A 344 -20.19 -28.16 27.73
N ALA A 345 -21.52 -28.40 27.84
CA ALA A 345 -22.47 -27.44 28.40
C ALA A 345 -22.05 -26.89 29.78
N ALA A 346 -21.50 -27.74 30.66
CA ALA A 346 -21.00 -27.32 31.96
C ALA A 346 -19.80 -26.36 31.86
N GLN A 347 -18.95 -26.51 30.86
CA GLN A 347 -17.82 -25.61 30.62
C GLN A 347 -18.29 -24.25 30.06
N ILE A 348 -19.31 -24.28 29.19
CA ILE A 348 -19.91 -23.05 28.64
C ILE A 348 -20.58 -22.27 29.77
N GLU A 349 -21.33 -22.93 30.66
CA GLU A 349 -21.96 -22.27 31.81
C GLU A 349 -20.92 -21.69 32.78
N ALA A 350 -19.85 -22.45 33.07
CA ALA A 350 -18.73 -21.94 33.87
C ALA A 350 -18.06 -20.71 33.18
N ALA A 351 -17.96 -20.71 31.86
CA ALA A 351 -17.44 -19.57 31.11
C ALA A 351 -18.32 -18.31 31.22
N LYS A 352 -19.66 -18.47 31.23
CA LYS A 352 -20.59 -17.36 31.45
C LYS A 352 -20.39 -16.73 32.82
N GLU A 353 -20.37 -17.56 33.86
CA GLU A 353 -20.16 -17.06 35.23
C GLU A 353 -18.80 -16.39 35.41
N GLU A 354 -17.74 -16.93 34.82
CA GLU A 354 -16.42 -16.33 34.88
C GLU A 354 -16.37 -14.97 34.15
N LEU A 355 -17.00 -14.85 32.96
CA LEU A 355 -17.09 -13.57 32.27
C LEU A 355 -17.84 -12.53 33.09
N LYS A 356 -19.00 -12.90 33.68
CA LYS A 356 -19.74 -12.02 34.58
C LYS A 356 -18.92 -11.61 35.81
N ARG A 357 -18.16 -12.54 36.38
CA ARG A 357 -17.24 -12.27 37.51
C ARG A 357 -16.19 -11.22 37.15
N LEU A 358 -15.53 -11.41 36.00
CA LEU A 358 -14.51 -10.47 35.52
C LEU A 358 -15.08 -9.06 35.28
N ILE A 359 -16.24 -8.99 34.62
CA ILE A 359 -16.92 -7.71 34.36
C ILE A 359 -17.18 -6.96 35.67
N ARG A 360 -17.75 -7.62 36.67
CA ARG A 360 -18.09 -7.00 37.97
C ARG A 360 -16.85 -6.65 38.78
N GLN A 361 -15.87 -7.57 38.81
CA GLN A 361 -14.67 -7.40 39.65
C GLN A 361 -13.80 -6.23 39.17
N TYR A 362 -13.68 -6.03 37.90
CA TYR A 362 -12.81 -5.02 37.30
C TYR A 362 -13.56 -3.83 36.71
N SER A 363 -14.89 -3.78 36.88
CA SER A 363 -15.73 -2.72 36.31
C SER A 363 -15.52 -2.55 34.81
N VAL A 364 -15.51 -3.69 34.07
CA VAL A 364 -15.34 -3.68 32.62
C VAL A 364 -16.48 -2.91 31.97
N GLU A 365 -16.15 -2.00 31.08
CA GLU A 365 -17.13 -1.17 30.37
C GLU A 365 -17.35 -1.67 28.94
N ILE A 366 -16.31 -2.23 28.31
CA ILE A 366 -16.36 -2.67 26.90
C ILE A 366 -15.62 -3.98 26.76
N ILE A 367 -16.17 -4.88 25.92
CA ILE A 367 -15.53 -6.13 25.51
C ILE A 367 -15.07 -5.98 24.07
N ALA A 368 -13.76 -6.09 23.81
CA ALA A 368 -13.14 -6.09 22.50
C ALA A 368 -12.96 -7.54 22.02
N ILE A 369 -13.73 -8.00 21.04
CA ILE A 369 -13.68 -9.36 20.51
C ILE A 369 -12.88 -9.37 19.23
N GLY A 370 -11.84 -10.21 19.13
CA GLY A 370 -11.08 -10.42 17.91
C GLY A 370 -11.94 -11.00 16.79
N ASN A 371 -11.69 -10.61 15.55
CA ASN A 371 -12.47 -11.05 14.38
C ASN A 371 -11.94 -12.32 13.70
N GLY A 372 -11.13 -13.11 14.39
CA GLY A 372 -10.56 -14.35 13.84
C GLY A 372 -11.44 -15.58 14.00
N THR A 373 -10.78 -16.74 14.08
CA THR A 373 -11.46 -18.04 14.22
C THR A 373 -12.34 -18.08 15.46
N ALA A 374 -13.58 -18.56 15.36
CA ALA A 374 -14.60 -18.60 16.43
C ALA A 374 -15.09 -17.23 16.93
N SER A 375 -14.82 -16.16 16.19
CA SER A 375 -15.25 -14.80 16.56
C SER A 375 -16.78 -14.73 16.73
N ARG A 376 -17.51 -15.33 15.84
CA ARG A 376 -18.95 -15.26 15.78
C ARG A 376 -19.65 -16.01 16.92
N GLU A 377 -19.23 -17.25 17.13
CA GLU A 377 -19.75 -18.04 18.25
C GLU A 377 -19.43 -17.34 19.58
N SER A 378 -18.26 -16.69 19.64
CA SER A 378 -17.86 -15.88 20.79
C SER A 378 -18.69 -14.62 20.92
N GLU A 379 -19.03 -13.95 19.81
CA GLU A 379 -19.94 -12.81 19.78
C GLU A 379 -21.32 -13.18 20.30
N ALA A 380 -21.90 -14.27 19.80
CA ALA A 380 -23.19 -14.78 20.27
C ALA A 380 -23.16 -15.10 21.77
N PHE A 381 -22.08 -15.73 22.24
CA PHE A 381 -21.89 -16.04 23.66
C PHE A 381 -21.81 -14.74 24.52
N VAL A 382 -21.03 -13.76 24.09
CA VAL A 382 -20.90 -12.47 24.79
C VAL A 382 -22.25 -11.75 24.82
N ALA A 383 -22.95 -11.65 23.68
CA ALA A 383 -24.26 -11.00 23.62
C ALA A 383 -25.27 -11.67 24.54
N GLU A 384 -25.26 -13.02 24.67
CA GLU A 384 -26.12 -13.73 25.62
C GLU A 384 -25.81 -13.35 27.09
N VAL A 385 -24.50 -13.28 27.44
CA VAL A 385 -24.09 -12.87 28.79
C VAL A 385 -24.47 -11.42 29.09
N LEU A 386 -24.38 -10.52 28.10
CA LEU A 386 -24.68 -9.10 28.27
C LEU A 386 -26.18 -8.83 28.53
N LYS A 387 -27.09 -9.73 28.16
CA LYS A 387 -28.50 -9.63 28.54
C LYS A 387 -28.73 -9.58 30.06
N GLU A 388 -27.77 -10.16 30.83
CA GLU A 388 -27.82 -10.19 32.29
C GLU A 388 -26.90 -9.14 32.96
N VAL A 389 -26.10 -8.43 32.17
CA VAL A 389 -25.13 -7.44 32.67
C VAL A 389 -25.36 -6.11 31.94
N PRO A 390 -26.19 -5.21 32.49
CA PRO A 390 -26.48 -3.93 31.87
C PRO A 390 -25.26 -3.01 31.87
N ASN A 391 -25.24 -2.04 30.95
CA ASN A 391 -24.21 -1.00 30.80
C ASN A 391 -22.83 -1.48 30.32
N VAL A 392 -22.72 -2.68 29.80
CA VAL A 392 -21.54 -3.18 29.10
C VAL A 392 -21.87 -3.39 27.64
N SER A 393 -20.98 -2.97 26.77
CA SER A 393 -21.11 -3.15 25.32
C SER A 393 -19.96 -3.98 24.79
N TYR A 394 -20.09 -4.51 23.57
CA TYR A 394 -18.97 -5.15 22.90
C TYR A 394 -18.72 -4.52 21.52
N VAL A 395 -17.55 -4.77 20.98
CA VAL A 395 -17.14 -4.38 19.64
C VAL A 395 -16.23 -5.44 19.03
N ILE A 396 -16.38 -5.68 17.73
CA ILE A 396 -15.47 -6.56 16.99
C ILE A 396 -14.23 -5.76 16.57
N VAL A 397 -13.07 -6.25 16.96
CA VAL A 397 -11.78 -5.61 16.70
C VAL A 397 -10.99 -6.44 15.68
N ASN A 398 -10.38 -5.78 14.71
CA ASN A 398 -9.47 -6.44 13.79
C ASN A 398 -8.25 -6.97 14.55
N GLU A 399 -8.09 -8.30 14.60
CA GLU A 399 -6.98 -8.96 15.29
C GLU A 399 -5.77 -9.25 14.40
N SER A 400 -5.80 -8.86 13.11
CA SER A 400 -4.67 -9.08 12.19
C SER A 400 -3.36 -8.64 12.81
N GLY A 401 -2.35 -9.52 12.78
CA GLY A 401 -1.05 -9.28 13.39
C GLY A 401 -1.00 -9.38 14.92
N ALA A 402 -2.09 -9.62 15.65
CA ALA A 402 -2.05 -9.81 17.11
C ALA A 402 -1.22 -11.03 17.51
N SER A 403 -1.30 -12.10 16.73
CA SER A 403 -0.46 -13.30 16.88
C SER A 403 1.03 -13.00 16.59
N VAL A 404 1.32 -12.16 15.61
CA VAL A 404 2.70 -11.72 15.31
C VAL A 404 3.26 -10.89 16.46
N TYR A 405 2.48 -9.93 16.98
CA TYR A 405 2.86 -9.19 18.18
C TYR A 405 3.13 -10.14 19.37
N SER A 406 2.20 -11.04 19.66
CA SER A 406 2.30 -11.92 20.82
C SER A 406 3.55 -12.82 20.82
N ALA A 407 4.03 -13.21 19.63
CA ALA A 407 5.24 -13.98 19.43
C ALA A 407 6.52 -13.12 19.39
N SER A 408 6.41 -11.80 19.28
CA SER A 408 7.53 -10.90 19.13
C SER A 408 8.42 -10.80 20.38
N GLU A 409 9.64 -10.33 20.18
CA GLU A 409 10.57 -10.02 21.27
C GLU A 409 10.02 -8.90 22.16
N LEU A 410 9.40 -7.89 21.54
CA LEU A 410 8.77 -6.78 22.25
C LEU A 410 7.69 -7.27 23.24
N ALA A 411 6.80 -8.14 22.79
CA ALA A 411 5.75 -8.68 23.65
C ALA A 411 6.30 -9.57 24.77
N ARG A 412 7.44 -10.26 24.54
CA ARG A 412 8.14 -11.00 25.58
C ARG A 412 8.73 -10.08 26.64
N HIS A 413 9.25 -8.93 26.24
CA HIS A 413 9.74 -7.93 27.17
C HIS A 413 8.62 -7.24 27.97
N GLU A 414 7.50 -6.91 27.29
CA GLU A 414 6.35 -6.29 27.97
C GLU A 414 5.68 -7.25 28.98
N PHE A 415 5.65 -8.56 28.66
CA PHE A 415 4.96 -9.59 29.45
C PHE A 415 5.79 -10.87 29.56
N PRO A 416 6.90 -10.87 30.30
CA PRO A 416 7.77 -12.04 30.41
C PRO A 416 7.11 -13.26 31.07
N GLU A 417 6.17 -13.01 32.00
CA GLU A 417 5.45 -14.06 32.72
C GLU A 417 4.34 -14.73 31.92
N LEU A 418 3.90 -14.12 30.78
CA LEU A 418 2.76 -14.62 30.03
C LEU A 418 3.18 -15.52 28.87
N THR A 419 2.37 -16.53 28.59
CA THR A 419 2.48 -17.33 27.37
C THR A 419 2.10 -16.51 26.16
N VAL A 420 2.59 -16.91 24.98
CA VAL A 420 2.30 -16.25 23.69
C VAL A 420 0.79 -16.03 23.50
N GLU A 421 -0.02 -17.06 23.80
CA GLU A 421 -1.47 -17.04 23.62
C GLU A 421 -2.21 -15.99 24.44
N LYS A 422 -1.72 -15.68 25.66
CA LYS A 422 -2.36 -14.69 26.54
C LYS A 422 -2.05 -13.25 26.16
N ARG A 423 -0.95 -13.01 25.45
CA ARG A 423 -0.53 -11.67 25.03
C ARG A 423 -1.40 -11.10 23.93
N SER A 424 -1.99 -11.95 23.06
CA SER A 424 -2.86 -11.49 21.97
C SER A 424 -4.14 -10.81 22.48
N ALA A 425 -4.76 -11.36 23.54
CA ALA A 425 -5.95 -10.75 24.13
C ALA A 425 -5.67 -9.34 24.70
N ILE A 426 -4.47 -9.12 25.26
CA ILE A 426 -4.04 -7.79 25.71
C ILE A 426 -3.94 -6.83 24.55
N SER A 427 -3.34 -7.28 23.43
CA SER A 427 -3.22 -6.46 22.23
C SER A 427 -4.59 -6.10 21.65
N ILE A 428 -5.53 -7.05 21.61
CA ILE A 428 -6.91 -6.79 21.14
C ILE A 428 -7.59 -5.70 22.01
N ALA A 429 -7.46 -5.77 23.34
CA ALA A 429 -8.01 -4.75 24.22
C ALA A 429 -7.37 -3.37 23.98
N ARG A 430 -6.04 -3.31 23.90
CA ARG A 430 -5.29 -2.06 23.69
C ARG A 430 -5.53 -1.44 22.33
N ARG A 431 -5.79 -2.23 21.28
CA ARG A 431 -6.16 -1.71 19.95
C ARG A 431 -7.45 -0.91 19.98
N LEU A 432 -8.37 -1.25 20.87
CA LEU A 432 -9.58 -0.45 21.06
C LEU A 432 -9.30 0.85 21.80
N GLN A 433 -8.42 0.82 22.79
CA GLN A 433 -8.06 2.00 23.56
C GLN A 433 -7.23 3.01 22.76
N ASP A 434 -6.23 2.55 22.01
CA ASP A 434 -5.41 3.35 21.10
C ASP A 434 -4.88 2.48 19.95
N PRO A 435 -5.57 2.46 18.79
CA PRO A 435 -5.17 1.66 17.64
C PRO A 435 -3.75 1.99 17.15
N LEU A 436 -3.42 3.27 17.04
CA LEU A 436 -2.11 3.72 16.55
C LEU A 436 -0.98 3.21 17.46
N ALA A 437 -1.09 3.44 18.78
CA ALA A 437 -0.06 3.06 19.75
C ALA A 437 0.20 1.54 19.78
N GLU A 438 -0.81 0.73 19.47
CA GLU A 438 -0.67 -0.73 19.47
C GLU A 438 -0.23 -1.28 18.12
N LEU A 439 -0.80 -0.78 17.00
CA LEU A 439 -0.49 -1.29 15.66
C LEU A 439 0.94 -1.01 15.21
N VAL A 440 1.56 0.09 15.65
CA VAL A 440 2.97 0.39 15.35
C VAL A 440 3.98 -0.59 15.98
N LYS A 441 3.53 -1.47 16.88
CA LYS A 441 4.37 -2.49 17.51
C LYS A 441 4.64 -3.69 16.61
N ILE A 442 3.96 -3.79 15.49
CA ILE A 442 4.06 -4.89 14.52
C ILE A 442 4.45 -4.38 13.14
N ASP A 443 5.05 -5.26 12.33
CA ASP A 443 5.31 -4.94 10.92
C ASP A 443 3.98 -4.60 10.22
N PRO A 444 3.85 -3.44 9.58
CA PRO A 444 2.62 -3.03 8.90
C PRO A 444 2.12 -4.06 7.88
N LYS A 445 3.00 -4.85 7.26
CA LYS A 445 2.63 -5.96 6.38
C LYS A 445 1.87 -7.08 7.07
N SER A 446 1.93 -7.17 8.39
CA SER A 446 1.17 -8.14 9.18
C SER A 446 -0.25 -7.66 9.50
N ILE A 447 -0.57 -6.40 9.19
CA ILE A 447 -1.91 -5.84 9.29
C ILE A 447 -2.66 -6.20 8.01
N GLY A 448 -3.86 -6.76 8.10
CA GLY A 448 -4.68 -7.10 6.94
C GLY A 448 -5.29 -5.85 6.31
N VAL A 449 -4.66 -5.32 5.28
CA VAL A 449 -5.08 -4.08 4.59
C VAL A 449 -5.58 -4.30 3.17
N GLY A 450 -5.52 -5.55 2.66
CA GLY A 450 -6.04 -5.84 1.33
C GLY A 450 -5.89 -7.29 0.88
N GLN A 451 -6.77 -7.68 -0.06
CA GLN A 451 -6.89 -9.07 -0.54
C GLN A 451 -5.63 -9.61 -1.21
N TYR A 452 -4.89 -8.77 -1.96
CA TYR A 452 -3.70 -9.17 -2.74
C TYR A 452 -2.39 -8.73 -2.10
N GLN A 453 -2.39 -8.41 -0.81
CA GLN A 453 -1.23 -7.90 -0.07
C GLN A 453 0.03 -8.77 -0.19
N HIS A 454 -0.15 -10.10 -0.27
CA HIS A 454 0.97 -11.06 -0.40
C HIS A 454 1.37 -11.37 -1.85
N ASP A 455 0.69 -10.79 -2.84
CA ASP A 455 0.94 -11.03 -4.26
C ASP A 455 1.61 -9.85 -4.97
N VAL A 456 1.83 -8.76 -4.28
CA VAL A 456 2.55 -7.58 -4.77
C VAL A 456 4.01 -7.56 -4.34
N SER A 457 4.82 -6.69 -4.93
CA SER A 457 6.22 -6.46 -4.54
C SER A 457 6.34 -6.14 -3.06
N GLN A 458 6.89 -7.06 -2.26
CA GLN A 458 7.00 -6.92 -0.81
C GLN A 458 7.93 -5.76 -0.39
N LYS A 459 8.89 -5.40 -1.24
CA LYS A 459 9.78 -4.25 -1.00
C LYS A 459 9.01 -2.94 -1.15
N LYS A 460 8.32 -2.74 -2.28
CA LYS A 460 7.49 -1.54 -2.53
C LYS A 460 6.39 -1.40 -1.47
N LEU A 461 5.74 -2.53 -1.12
CA LEU A 461 4.72 -2.55 -0.08
C LEU A 461 5.28 -2.09 1.26
N SER A 462 6.43 -2.63 1.71
CA SER A 462 7.06 -2.23 2.97
C SER A 462 7.35 -0.72 2.98
N GLU A 463 8.05 -0.23 1.97
CA GLU A 463 8.41 1.18 1.85
C GLU A 463 7.19 2.11 1.88
N SER A 464 6.08 1.69 1.26
CA SER A 464 4.84 2.47 1.22
C SER A 464 4.09 2.45 2.56
N LEU A 465 3.98 1.28 3.20
CA LEU A 465 3.30 1.15 4.49
C LEU A 465 4.10 1.82 5.62
N ASP A 466 5.42 1.69 5.63
CA ASP A 466 6.29 2.37 6.61
C ASP A 466 6.14 3.90 6.49
N PHE A 467 6.09 4.42 5.26
CA PHE A 467 5.84 5.84 5.02
C PHE A 467 4.48 6.30 5.59
N VAL A 468 3.44 5.48 5.45
CA VAL A 468 2.11 5.78 6.05
C VAL A 468 2.19 5.85 7.56
N VAL A 469 2.85 4.87 8.19
CA VAL A 469 3.01 4.85 9.66
C VAL A 469 3.73 6.10 10.14
N ASP A 470 4.88 6.41 9.53
CA ASP A 470 5.67 7.61 9.88
C ASP A 470 4.84 8.89 9.69
N THR A 471 4.11 9.00 8.58
CA THR A 471 3.27 10.17 8.31
C THR A 471 2.18 10.32 9.39
N VAL A 472 1.44 9.26 9.69
CA VAL A 472 0.34 9.32 10.67
C VAL A 472 0.84 9.61 12.07
N VAL A 473 1.93 8.95 12.52
CA VAL A 473 2.52 9.18 13.84
C VAL A 473 2.92 10.66 14.03
N ASN A 474 3.55 11.25 13.01
CA ASN A 474 3.97 12.65 13.08
C ASN A 474 2.80 13.63 12.96
N GLN A 475 1.77 13.32 12.17
CA GLN A 475 0.55 14.14 12.08
C GLN A 475 -0.24 14.16 13.41
N VAL A 476 -0.37 13.00 14.07
CA VAL A 476 -1.06 12.89 15.37
C VAL A 476 -0.25 13.53 16.48
N GLY A 477 1.08 13.36 16.43
CA GLY A 477 1.98 13.74 17.51
C GLY A 477 2.00 12.71 18.65
N VAL A 478 3.07 12.70 19.42
CA VAL A 478 3.37 11.64 20.38
C VAL A 478 3.62 12.21 21.77
N ASN A 479 2.91 11.69 22.77
CA ASN A 479 3.22 11.99 24.18
C ASN A 479 4.49 11.25 24.60
N ILE A 480 5.56 11.99 24.89
CA ILE A 480 6.88 11.44 25.19
C ILE A 480 6.89 10.62 26.48
N ASN A 481 6.00 10.93 27.45
CA ASN A 481 5.96 10.26 28.73
C ASN A 481 5.21 8.92 28.71
N THR A 482 4.33 8.71 27.75
CA THR A 482 3.51 7.48 27.66
C THR A 482 3.85 6.59 26.46
N ALA A 483 4.52 7.13 25.44
CA ALA A 483 4.81 6.40 24.21
C ALA A 483 5.77 5.23 24.43
N SER A 484 5.50 4.12 23.73
CA SER A 484 6.42 2.99 23.64
C SER A 484 7.65 3.32 22.77
N PRO A 485 8.78 2.60 22.94
CA PRO A 485 9.93 2.75 22.05
C PRO A 485 9.56 2.55 20.57
N ALA A 486 8.62 1.62 20.28
CA ALA A 486 8.13 1.36 18.93
C ALA A 486 7.44 2.60 18.35
N LEU A 487 6.53 3.24 19.09
CA LEU A 487 5.86 4.46 18.65
C LEU A 487 6.85 5.62 18.45
N LEU A 488 7.77 5.80 19.39
CA LEU A 488 8.79 6.84 19.31
C LEU A 488 9.72 6.68 18.10
N SER A 489 10.01 5.45 17.67
CA SER A 489 10.90 5.20 16.53
C SER A 489 10.35 5.68 15.19
N HIS A 490 9.05 5.96 15.09
CA HIS A 490 8.38 6.55 13.93
C HIS A 490 8.32 8.08 13.96
N VAL A 491 8.75 8.70 15.08
CA VAL A 491 8.84 10.16 15.17
C VAL A 491 10.04 10.63 14.34
N ALA A 492 9.82 11.65 13.50
CA ALA A 492 10.84 12.26 12.66
C ALA A 492 12.13 12.54 13.44
N GLY A 493 13.26 12.11 12.89
CA GLY A 493 14.58 12.28 13.51
C GLY A 493 14.95 11.31 14.64
N LEU A 494 14.00 10.48 15.11
CA LEU A 494 14.28 9.44 16.10
C LEU A 494 14.58 8.10 15.41
N ASN A 495 15.43 7.30 16.04
CA ASN A 495 15.69 5.92 15.66
C ASN A 495 15.48 5.00 16.87
N LYS A 496 15.52 3.69 16.66
CA LYS A 496 15.29 2.68 17.71
C LYS A 496 16.12 2.96 18.96
N THR A 497 17.42 3.22 18.83
CA THR A 497 18.32 3.45 19.96
C THR A 497 17.96 4.72 20.76
N ILE A 498 17.64 5.81 20.06
CA ILE A 498 17.23 7.06 20.71
C ILE A 498 15.88 6.85 21.41
N SER A 499 14.96 6.16 20.80
CA SER A 499 13.63 5.84 21.35
C SER A 499 13.73 5.01 22.63
N GLU A 500 14.59 3.99 22.65
CA GLU A 500 14.89 3.21 23.86
C GLU A 500 15.54 4.07 24.93
N ASN A 501 16.46 4.98 24.59
CA ASN A 501 17.09 5.88 25.53
C ASN A 501 16.11 6.91 26.12
N ILE A 502 15.11 7.38 25.35
CA ILE A 502 14.05 8.26 25.89
C ILE A 502 13.26 7.53 26.97
N VAL A 503 12.86 6.29 26.71
CA VAL A 503 12.11 5.49 27.71
C VAL A 503 12.96 5.23 28.95
N LYS A 504 14.20 4.81 28.78
CA LYS A 504 15.13 4.61 29.90
C LYS A 504 15.35 5.88 30.67
N TYR A 505 15.54 7.04 30.03
CA TYR A 505 15.73 8.32 30.66
C TYR A 505 14.54 8.69 31.57
N ARG A 506 13.29 8.53 31.10
CA ARG A 506 12.11 8.82 31.91
C ARG A 506 11.88 7.82 33.06
N GLU A 507 12.36 6.59 32.95
CA GLU A 507 12.33 5.59 34.02
C GLU A 507 13.34 5.89 35.10
N GLU A 508 14.52 6.42 34.76
CA GLU A 508 15.60 6.73 35.67
C GLU A 508 15.47 8.13 36.32
N GLU A 509 15.11 9.14 35.53
CA GLU A 509 15.08 10.56 35.92
C GLU A 509 13.66 11.07 36.21
N GLY A 510 12.64 10.27 36.00
CA GLY A 510 11.23 10.65 36.13
C GLY A 510 10.65 11.29 34.87
N LEU A 511 9.44 11.85 35.02
CA LEU A 511 8.71 12.45 33.89
C LEU A 511 9.51 13.58 33.23
N ILE A 512 9.51 13.58 31.90
CA ILE A 512 10.04 14.68 31.10
C ILE A 512 9.02 15.82 31.16
N THR A 513 9.40 16.97 31.72
CA THR A 513 8.51 18.12 31.96
C THR A 513 8.80 19.31 31.05
N SER A 514 9.82 19.23 30.17
CA SER A 514 10.11 20.27 29.21
C SER A 514 10.85 19.74 27.99
N ARG A 515 10.68 20.39 26.83
CA ARG A 515 11.45 20.08 25.64
C ARG A 515 12.96 20.28 25.83
N ALA A 516 13.38 21.16 26.73
CA ALA A 516 14.77 21.34 27.07
C ALA A 516 15.40 20.08 27.71
N GLN A 517 14.64 19.33 28.49
CA GLN A 517 15.11 18.07 29.08
C GLN A 517 15.38 17.00 28.04
N ILE A 518 14.63 16.98 26.92
CA ILE A 518 14.83 16.02 25.85
C ILE A 518 16.26 16.03 25.32
N LYS A 519 16.91 17.21 25.30
CA LYS A 519 18.31 17.37 24.88
C LYS A 519 19.32 16.62 25.75
N LYS A 520 18.91 16.20 26.95
CA LYS A 520 19.77 15.44 27.88
C LYS A 520 19.74 13.92 27.60
N VAL A 521 18.82 13.48 26.78
CA VAL A 521 18.71 12.04 26.41
C VAL A 521 19.98 11.60 25.66
N PRO A 522 20.62 10.50 26.09
CA PRO A 522 21.82 9.99 25.44
C PRO A 522 21.63 9.71 23.96
N ARG A 523 22.59 10.08 23.14
CA ARG A 523 22.62 9.93 21.66
C ARG A 523 21.60 10.77 20.89
N LEU A 524 20.80 11.59 21.55
CA LEU A 524 19.95 12.57 20.88
C LEU A 524 20.78 13.80 20.50
N GLY A 525 21.28 13.86 19.28
CA GLY A 525 22.03 15.01 18.75
C GLY A 525 21.12 16.20 18.40
N ALA A 526 21.75 17.37 18.15
CA ALA A 526 21.02 18.60 17.82
C ALA A 526 20.09 18.45 16.61
N LYS A 527 20.53 17.77 15.54
CA LYS A 527 19.72 17.52 14.32
C LYS A 527 18.53 16.63 14.61
N ALA A 528 18.72 15.56 15.38
CA ALA A 528 17.61 14.66 15.75
C ALA A 528 16.58 15.40 16.62
N PHE A 529 17.05 16.22 17.57
CA PHE A 529 16.17 17.07 18.37
C PHE A 529 15.38 18.07 17.51
N GLU A 530 16.03 18.76 16.59
CA GLU A 530 15.36 19.67 15.65
C GLU A 530 14.25 18.98 14.89
N GLN A 531 14.50 17.80 14.33
CA GLN A 531 13.51 17.05 13.56
C GLN A 531 12.34 16.55 14.43
N ALA A 532 12.58 16.16 15.68
CA ALA A 532 11.60 15.50 16.54
C ALA A 532 10.79 16.44 17.42
N ALA A 533 11.36 17.57 17.84
CA ALA A 533 10.86 18.38 18.96
C ALA A 533 9.40 18.85 18.78
N GLY A 534 9.00 19.19 17.58
CA GLY A 534 7.64 19.65 17.31
C GLY A 534 6.58 18.53 17.29
N PHE A 535 7.00 17.28 17.09
CA PHE A 535 6.10 16.11 17.07
C PHE A 535 5.94 15.47 18.46
N LEU A 536 6.84 15.78 19.39
CA LEU A 536 6.77 15.31 20.77
C LEU A 536 5.93 16.27 21.63
N ARG A 537 4.93 15.72 22.30
CA ARG A 537 4.03 16.44 23.22
C ARG A 537 4.42 16.15 24.66
N ILE A 538 4.37 17.17 25.51
CA ILE A 538 4.62 17.06 26.96
C ILE A 538 3.43 17.66 27.70
N PRO A 539 2.34 16.92 27.94
CA PRO A 539 1.14 17.43 28.59
C PRO A 539 1.42 17.98 30.00
N GLU A 540 2.42 17.41 30.69
CA GLU A 540 2.83 17.75 32.04
C GLU A 540 3.73 18.99 32.13
N SER A 541 4.08 19.60 30.98
CA SER A 541 4.94 20.79 30.96
C SER A 541 4.23 22.03 31.55
N GLU A 542 4.96 22.80 32.34
CA GLU A 542 4.53 24.14 32.79
C GLU A 542 4.51 25.12 31.60
N ASN A 543 5.40 24.94 30.60
CA ASN A 543 5.39 25.72 29.38
C ASN A 543 4.26 25.22 28.47
N PHE A 544 3.23 26.03 28.35
CA PHE A 544 2.08 25.75 27.47
C PHE A 544 2.49 25.33 26.06
N LEU A 545 3.52 25.93 25.45
CA LEU A 545 3.97 25.63 24.12
C LEU A 545 4.52 24.19 23.96
N ASP A 546 5.08 23.60 25.01
CA ASP A 546 5.57 22.24 25.00
C ASP A 546 4.44 21.20 24.91
N ARG A 547 3.19 21.60 25.23
CA ARG A 547 1.98 20.78 25.10
C ARG A 547 1.42 20.78 23.68
N THR A 548 1.86 21.72 22.82
CA THR A 548 1.35 21.95 21.46
C THR A 548 2.25 21.34 20.39
N GLY A 549 1.83 21.44 19.11
CA GLY A 549 2.64 21.12 17.92
C GLY A 549 3.59 22.21 17.48
N VAL A 550 3.61 23.36 18.16
CA VAL A 550 4.48 24.47 17.81
C VAL A 550 5.94 24.08 17.98
N HIS A 551 6.75 24.26 16.95
CA HIS A 551 8.17 23.94 17.00
C HIS A 551 8.93 24.93 17.90
N PRO A 552 9.94 24.50 18.67
CA PRO A 552 10.71 25.40 19.55
C PRO A 552 11.35 26.59 18.84
N GLU A 553 11.72 26.48 17.58
CA GLU A 553 12.24 27.61 16.80
C GLU A 553 11.24 28.78 16.64
N SER A 554 9.94 28.48 16.72
CA SER A 554 8.86 29.49 16.62
C SER A 554 8.45 30.09 17.98
N TYR A 555 8.99 29.63 19.10
CA TYR A 555 8.64 30.16 20.44
C TYR A 555 8.87 31.66 20.56
N PRO A 556 9.97 32.26 20.06
CA PRO A 556 10.15 33.70 20.11
C PRO A 556 9.02 34.47 19.38
N ALA A 557 8.61 33.96 18.19
CA ALA A 557 7.51 34.56 17.41
C ALA A 557 6.17 34.46 18.16
N VAL A 558 5.86 33.34 18.82
CA VAL A 558 4.64 33.18 19.63
C VAL A 558 4.64 34.11 20.84
N LYS A 559 5.78 34.27 21.51
CA LYS A 559 5.89 35.24 22.64
C LYS A 559 5.66 36.67 22.15
N LYS A 560 6.20 37.05 20.99
CA LYS A 560 5.96 38.37 20.37
C LYS A 560 4.48 38.51 20.00
N LEU A 561 3.85 37.49 19.43
CA LEU A 561 2.42 37.47 19.13
C LEU A 561 1.57 37.70 20.38
N PHE A 562 1.85 37.00 21.47
CA PHE A 562 1.13 37.16 22.72
C PHE A 562 1.27 38.56 23.30
N THR A 563 2.48 39.15 23.20
CA THR A 563 2.73 40.52 23.63
C THR A 563 1.92 41.51 22.82
N LEU A 564 1.90 41.38 21.47
CA LEU A 564 1.15 42.28 20.57
C LEU A 564 -0.36 42.17 20.78
N LEU A 565 -0.89 41.01 21.08
CA LEU A 565 -2.33 40.80 21.35
C LEU A 565 -2.73 41.03 22.83
N GLY A 566 -1.76 41.30 23.70
CA GLY A 566 -1.99 41.43 25.16
C GLY A 566 -2.48 40.12 25.82
N ILE A 567 -2.08 38.96 25.29
CA ILE A 567 -2.43 37.64 25.82
C ILE A 567 -1.46 37.29 26.97
N ARG A 568 -1.98 37.00 28.13
CA ARG A 568 -1.21 36.53 29.28
C ARG A 568 -1.42 35.07 29.57
N GLU A 569 -2.64 34.58 29.37
CA GLU A 569 -3.07 33.19 29.52
C GLU A 569 -3.98 32.79 28.39
N MET A 570 -4.07 31.50 28.10
CA MET A 570 -4.92 30.98 27.03
C MET A 570 -6.35 30.74 27.55
N ASP A 571 -7.10 31.85 27.64
CA ASP A 571 -8.52 31.88 28.00
C ASP A 571 -9.42 32.08 26.76
N GLU A 572 -10.72 32.21 26.96
CA GLU A 572 -11.69 32.45 25.89
C GLU A 572 -11.44 33.76 25.12
N GLU A 573 -10.97 34.82 25.83
CA GLU A 573 -10.64 36.11 25.22
C GLU A 573 -9.42 35.99 24.32
N ALA A 574 -8.39 35.27 24.75
CA ALA A 574 -7.20 34.96 23.99
C ALA A 574 -7.55 34.15 22.71
N GLN A 575 -8.43 33.15 22.84
CA GLN A 575 -8.90 32.38 21.71
C GLN A 575 -9.70 33.24 20.71
N ALA A 576 -10.53 34.15 21.19
CA ALA A 576 -11.27 35.06 20.32
C ALA A 576 -10.32 36.00 19.54
N LYS A 577 -9.29 36.54 20.22
CA LYS A 577 -8.26 37.38 19.59
C LYS A 577 -7.50 36.61 18.51
N LEU A 578 -7.07 35.36 18.82
CA LEU A 578 -6.35 34.49 17.87
C LEU A 578 -7.19 34.15 16.63
N LYS A 579 -8.51 33.96 16.76
CA LYS A 579 -9.40 33.68 15.64
C LYS A 579 -9.60 34.89 14.68
N GLN A 580 -9.37 36.10 15.17
CA GLN A 580 -9.58 37.32 14.41
C GLN A 580 -8.30 37.86 13.73
N ILE A 581 -7.17 37.20 13.86
CA ILE A 581 -5.89 37.64 13.32
C ILE A 581 -5.94 37.63 11.79
N ASP A 582 -5.54 38.71 11.15
CA ASP A 582 -5.08 38.64 9.76
C ASP A 582 -3.69 38.00 9.71
N THR A 583 -3.66 36.74 9.30
CA THR A 583 -2.44 35.94 9.32
C THR A 583 -1.35 36.49 8.38
N VAL A 584 -1.71 37.20 7.32
CA VAL A 584 -0.72 37.75 6.36
C VAL A 584 -0.01 38.97 6.95
N SER A 585 -0.75 39.94 7.46
CA SER A 585 -0.17 41.14 8.07
C SER A 585 0.60 40.80 9.34
N MET A 586 0.05 39.91 10.20
CA MET A 586 0.70 39.51 11.44
C MET A 586 1.97 38.71 11.19
N ALA A 587 2.00 37.85 10.17
CA ALA A 587 3.19 37.07 9.82
C ALA A 587 4.37 37.99 9.43
N GLN A 588 4.11 39.06 8.69
CA GLN A 588 5.11 40.07 8.36
C GLN A 588 5.68 40.74 9.61
N GLU A 589 4.82 41.11 10.56
CA GLU A 589 5.22 41.74 11.82
C GLU A 589 6.05 40.79 12.70
N LEU A 590 5.73 39.50 12.65
CA LEU A 590 6.44 38.45 13.40
C LEU A 590 7.71 37.93 12.70
N GLU A 591 7.96 38.34 11.44
CA GLU A 591 9.08 37.88 10.61
C GLU A 591 9.07 36.36 10.38
N ILE A 592 7.85 35.79 10.22
CA ILE A 592 7.64 34.36 9.90
C ILE A 592 6.75 34.23 8.67
N GLY A 593 6.68 33.04 8.10
CA GLY A 593 5.79 32.79 6.96
C GLY A 593 4.31 32.72 7.36
N PRO A 594 3.39 33.09 6.46
CA PRO A 594 1.95 33.08 6.75
C PRO A 594 1.39 31.68 6.98
N GLU A 595 1.92 30.64 6.30
CA GLU A 595 1.50 29.26 6.52
C GLU A 595 1.97 28.74 7.87
N THR A 596 3.20 29.09 8.29
CA THR A 596 3.72 28.80 9.63
C THR A 596 2.85 29.46 10.71
N LEU A 597 2.43 30.70 10.52
CA LEU A 597 1.57 31.38 11.50
C LEU A 597 0.17 30.75 11.57
N LYS A 598 -0.42 30.37 10.44
CA LYS A 598 -1.71 29.62 10.42
C LYS A 598 -1.65 28.34 11.23
N ASP A 599 -0.58 27.56 11.07
CA ASP A 599 -0.38 26.33 11.84
C ASP A 599 -0.18 26.61 13.32
N ILE A 600 0.60 27.62 13.67
CA ILE A 600 0.79 28.05 15.07
C ILE A 600 -0.55 28.43 15.71
N VAL A 601 -1.34 29.26 15.04
CA VAL A 601 -2.67 29.69 15.54
C VAL A 601 -3.60 28.49 15.71
N ALA A 602 -3.62 27.56 14.75
CA ALA A 602 -4.43 26.36 14.85
C ALA A 602 -4.03 25.48 16.05
N ASP A 603 -2.73 25.31 16.29
CA ASP A 603 -2.21 24.56 17.43
C ASP A 603 -2.49 25.26 18.79
N LEU A 604 -2.41 26.59 18.83
CA LEU A 604 -2.73 27.39 20.04
C LEU A 604 -4.21 27.34 20.38
N LEU A 605 -5.10 27.36 19.37
CA LEU A 605 -6.55 27.32 19.59
C LEU A 605 -7.03 25.94 20.09
N LYS A 606 -6.30 24.88 19.81
CA LYS A 606 -6.65 23.51 20.20
C LYS A 606 -5.43 22.77 20.73
N PRO A 607 -4.87 23.17 21.87
CA PRO A 607 -3.69 22.54 22.44
C PRO A 607 -3.99 21.08 22.79
N GLY A 608 -3.09 20.18 22.44
CA GLY A 608 -3.22 18.75 22.73
C GLY A 608 -4.34 18.01 21.99
N ARG A 609 -4.97 18.65 20.97
CA ARG A 609 -5.97 17.96 20.13
C ARG A 609 -5.33 16.79 19.43
N ASP A 610 -5.92 15.62 19.57
CA ASP A 610 -5.67 14.46 18.75
C ASP A 610 -6.46 14.62 17.44
N LEU A 611 -5.80 14.51 16.30
CA LEU A 611 -6.47 14.56 14.98
C LEU A 611 -7.58 13.52 14.89
N ARG A 612 -7.41 12.39 15.55
CA ARG A 612 -8.33 11.26 15.58
C ARG A 612 -9.65 11.55 16.29
N ASP A 613 -9.71 12.59 17.14
CA ASP A 613 -10.96 13.01 17.81
C ASP A 613 -12.04 13.52 16.84
N SER A 614 -11.67 13.77 15.57
CA SER A 614 -12.60 14.19 14.52
C SER A 614 -13.15 13.04 13.70
N PHE A 615 -12.69 11.81 13.91
CA PHE A 615 -13.19 10.60 13.26
C PHE A 615 -14.25 9.92 14.11
N ASP A 616 -15.09 9.13 13.46
CA ASP A 616 -16.16 8.40 14.12
C ASP A 616 -15.63 7.39 15.13
N ALA A 617 -16.26 7.33 16.29
CA ALA A 617 -15.95 6.32 17.30
C ALA A 617 -16.46 4.94 16.84
N PRO A 618 -15.80 3.85 17.25
CA PRO A 618 -16.28 2.50 16.95
C PRO A 618 -17.73 2.26 17.42
N VAL A 619 -18.52 1.59 16.59
CA VAL A 619 -19.91 1.26 16.92
C VAL A 619 -19.95 0.20 18.02
N LEU A 620 -20.48 0.56 19.17
CA LEU A 620 -20.67 -0.34 20.31
C LEU A 620 -21.99 -1.08 20.20
N ARG A 621 -22.00 -2.40 20.41
CA ARG A 621 -23.15 -3.31 20.24
C ARG A 621 -23.53 -3.98 21.54
N GLN A 622 -24.78 -4.45 21.60
CA GLN A 622 -25.31 -5.28 22.70
C GLN A 622 -25.97 -6.58 22.19
N ASP A 623 -26.34 -6.64 20.93
CA ASP A 623 -27.06 -7.75 20.27
C ASP A 623 -26.47 -8.10 18.91
N VAL A 624 -26.75 -9.32 18.44
CA VAL A 624 -26.30 -9.87 17.16
C VAL A 624 -27.45 -9.88 16.17
N LEU A 625 -27.19 -9.47 14.92
CA LEU A 625 -28.11 -9.64 13.78
C LEU A 625 -27.82 -10.96 13.06
N ASP A 626 -28.89 -11.69 12.68
CA ASP A 626 -28.75 -12.87 11.81
C ASP A 626 -29.06 -12.50 10.35
N LEU A 627 -28.34 -13.11 9.39
CA LEU A 627 -28.59 -12.92 7.96
C LEU A 627 -30.04 -13.22 7.57
N LYS A 628 -30.68 -14.17 8.28
CA LYS A 628 -32.10 -14.57 8.06
C LYS A 628 -33.10 -13.50 8.48
N ASP A 629 -32.69 -12.59 9.36
CA ASP A 629 -33.55 -11.52 9.88
C ASP A 629 -33.52 -10.29 8.97
N LEU A 630 -32.59 -10.24 8.02
CA LEU A 630 -32.45 -9.15 7.07
C LEU A 630 -33.54 -9.17 6.00
N LYS A 631 -34.01 -7.99 5.63
CA LYS A 631 -34.95 -7.76 4.54
C LYS A 631 -34.36 -6.89 3.45
N ILE A 632 -34.61 -7.22 2.19
CA ILE A 632 -34.22 -6.37 1.07
C ILE A 632 -34.88 -4.99 1.25
N GLY A 633 -34.08 -3.92 1.06
CA GLY A 633 -34.49 -2.54 1.31
C GLY A 633 -34.37 -2.09 2.78
N GLN A 634 -33.98 -2.97 3.70
CA GLN A 634 -33.74 -2.61 5.10
C GLN A 634 -32.56 -1.65 5.20
N LYS A 635 -32.75 -0.55 5.94
CA LYS A 635 -31.71 0.43 6.27
C LYS A 635 -30.94 -0.04 7.50
N LEU A 636 -29.62 -0.02 7.43
CA LEU A 636 -28.71 -0.42 8.48
C LEU A 636 -27.55 0.58 8.59
N GLU A 637 -26.91 0.64 9.74
CA GLU A 637 -25.63 1.27 9.92
C GLU A 637 -24.54 0.21 9.91
N GLY A 638 -23.41 0.51 9.25
CA GLY A 638 -22.29 -0.40 9.18
C GLY A 638 -20.95 0.34 9.17
N VAL A 639 -19.90 -0.40 9.49
CA VAL A 639 -18.53 0.12 9.48
C VAL A 639 -17.79 -0.48 8.28
N VAL A 640 -17.16 0.36 7.47
CA VAL A 640 -16.33 -0.08 6.34
C VAL A 640 -15.10 -0.81 6.87
N ARG A 641 -14.97 -2.09 6.56
CA ARG A 641 -13.86 -2.95 7.00
C ARG A 641 -12.72 -2.97 6.00
N ASN A 642 -13.05 -2.94 4.71
CA ASN A 642 -12.05 -2.99 3.65
C ASN A 642 -12.59 -2.31 2.39
N VAL A 643 -11.72 -1.60 1.68
CA VAL A 643 -12.01 -0.99 0.38
C VAL A 643 -11.15 -1.69 -0.67
N VAL A 644 -11.76 -2.10 -1.77
CA VAL A 644 -11.13 -2.81 -2.89
C VAL A 644 -11.53 -2.15 -4.20
N ASP A 645 -10.83 -2.43 -5.31
CA ASP A 645 -11.06 -1.78 -6.60
C ASP A 645 -12.52 -1.88 -7.10
N PHE A 646 -13.22 -2.96 -6.77
CA PHE A 646 -14.58 -3.21 -7.23
C PHE A 646 -15.68 -2.86 -6.22
N GLY A 647 -15.31 -2.41 -5.00
CA GLY A 647 -16.29 -2.09 -3.98
C GLY A 647 -15.73 -1.93 -2.57
N ALA A 648 -16.59 -1.99 -1.57
CA ALA A 648 -16.23 -1.97 -0.16
C ALA A 648 -16.95 -3.08 0.62
N PHE A 649 -16.25 -3.65 1.58
CA PHE A 649 -16.80 -4.59 2.54
C PHE A 649 -17.18 -3.85 3.81
N VAL A 650 -18.42 -4.04 4.26
CA VAL A 650 -19.04 -3.32 5.38
C VAL A 650 -19.56 -4.29 6.39
N ASP A 651 -19.12 -4.15 7.63
CA ASP A 651 -19.65 -4.87 8.78
C ASP A 651 -20.97 -4.22 9.24
N ILE A 652 -22.06 -4.90 9.02
CA ILE A 652 -23.41 -4.50 9.45
C ILE A 652 -23.90 -5.28 10.67
N GLY A 653 -23.02 -6.05 11.32
CA GLY A 653 -23.35 -6.86 12.50
C GLY A 653 -23.85 -8.26 12.21
N ILE A 654 -23.64 -8.76 10.99
CA ILE A 654 -23.89 -10.17 10.61
C ILE A 654 -22.56 -10.90 10.40
N HIS A 655 -22.64 -12.21 10.10
CA HIS A 655 -21.46 -13.10 10.00
C HIS A 655 -20.41 -12.65 8.97
N GLU A 656 -20.85 -12.39 7.77
CA GLU A 656 -20.00 -12.00 6.66
C GLU A 656 -20.16 -10.50 6.42
N ASP A 657 -19.08 -9.83 6.12
CA ASP A 657 -19.17 -8.43 5.72
C ASP A 657 -20.04 -8.31 4.44
N GLY A 658 -20.93 -7.35 4.44
CA GLY A 658 -21.73 -7.03 3.26
C GLY A 658 -20.89 -6.34 2.20
N LEU A 659 -21.08 -6.70 0.93
CA LEU A 659 -20.39 -6.06 -0.18
C LEU A 659 -21.23 -4.92 -0.76
N ILE A 660 -20.66 -3.71 -0.80
CA ILE A 660 -21.15 -2.61 -1.63
C ILE A 660 -20.34 -2.62 -2.92
N HIS A 661 -20.93 -3.03 -4.03
CA HIS A 661 -20.27 -2.94 -5.33
C HIS A 661 -20.12 -1.47 -5.77
N ILE A 662 -19.06 -1.12 -6.50
CA ILE A 662 -18.76 0.25 -6.94
C ILE A 662 -19.97 0.94 -7.63
N SER A 663 -20.78 0.18 -8.36
CA SER A 663 -22.01 0.69 -9.01
C SER A 663 -23.13 1.04 -8.03
N GLN A 664 -23.04 0.63 -6.77
CA GLN A 664 -24.01 0.88 -5.69
C GLN A 664 -23.54 1.92 -4.68
N MET A 665 -22.42 2.63 -4.99
CA MET A 665 -21.83 3.63 -4.10
C MET A 665 -22.25 5.05 -4.42
N SER A 666 -22.48 5.37 -5.70
CA SER A 666 -22.79 6.72 -6.15
C SER A 666 -23.68 6.68 -7.39
N GLN A 667 -24.55 7.69 -7.55
CA GLN A 667 -25.29 7.93 -8.79
C GLN A 667 -24.37 8.50 -9.89
N GLN A 668 -23.25 9.13 -9.52
CA GLN A 668 -22.25 9.65 -10.45
C GLN A 668 -21.18 8.58 -10.70
N PHE A 669 -20.58 8.63 -11.90
CA PHE A 669 -19.47 7.73 -12.20
C PHE A 669 -18.27 8.03 -11.29
N ILE A 670 -17.83 7.01 -10.58
CA ILE A 670 -16.60 7.03 -9.75
C ILE A 670 -15.58 6.07 -10.34
N LYS A 671 -14.32 6.47 -10.31
CA LYS A 671 -13.22 5.64 -10.82
C LYS A 671 -12.79 4.58 -9.80
N HIS A 672 -12.91 4.91 -8.52
CA HIS A 672 -12.45 4.05 -7.43
C HIS A 672 -13.35 4.21 -6.20
N PRO A 673 -13.65 3.13 -5.47
CA PRO A 673 -14.48 3.16 -4.26
C PRO A 673 -13.98 4.09 -3.15
N SER A 674 -12.66 4.28 -3.02
CA SER A 674 -12.06 5.20 -2.04
C SER A 674 -12.42 6.68 -2.25
N GLN A 675 -13.01 7.03 -3.39
CA GLN A 675 -13.56 8.38 -3.62
C GLN A 675 -14.86 8.63 -2.83
N VAL A 676 -15.48 7.57 -2.32
CA VAL A 676 -16.79 7.64 -1.64
C VAL A 676 -16.70 7.18 -0.19
N VAL A 677 -15.92 6.13 0.09
CA VAL A 677 -15.81 5.54 1.43
C VAL A 677 -14.36 5.16 1.74
N SER A 678 -14.02 5.19 3.02
CA SER A 678 -12.73 4.80 3.56
C SER A 678 -12.90 3.74 4.66
N VAL A 679 -11.84 2.95 4.91
CA VAL A 679 -11.85 1.96 6.01
C VAL A 679 -12.07 2.67 7.33
N GLY A 680 -13.00 2.16 8.13
CA GLY A 680 -13.40 2.74 9.41
C GLY A 680 -14.58 3.70 9.34
N ASP A 681 -15.01 4.13 8.15
CA ASP A 681 -16.18 5.00 8.00
C ASP A 681 -17.46 4.32 8.50
N LEU A 682 -18.27 5.08 9.25
CA LEU A 682 -19.63 4.70 9.57
C LEU A 682 -20.54 5.10 8.42
N VAL A 683 -21.16 4.10 7.81
CA VAL A 683 -22.00 4.32 6.62
C VAL A 683 -23.42 3.82 6.84
N THR A 684 -24.40 4.58 6.33
CA THR A 684 -25.75 4.10 6.19
C THR A 684 -25.88 3.30 4.92
N VAL A 685 -26.32 2.06 5.02
CA VAL A 685 -26.47 1.14 3.89
C VAL A 685 -27.87 0.57 3.81
N TRP A 686 -28.27 0.17 2.62
CA TRP A 686 -29.50 -0.57 2.37
C TRP A 686 -29.17 -1.97 1.88
N VAL A 687 -29.89 -2.97 2.38
CA VAL A 687 -29.76 -4.36 1.92
C VAL A 687 -30.26 -4.43 0.47
N TYR A 688 -29.35 -4.67 -0.47
CA TYR A 688 -29.65 -4.71 -1.90
C TYR A 688 -30.06 -6.12 -2.39
N LYS A 689 -29.30 -7.14 -1.93
CA LYS A 689 -29.54 -8.55 -2.27
C LYS A 689 -29.03 -9.46 -1.16
N ILE A 690 -29.77 -10.53 -0.89
CA ILE A 690 -29.40 -11.56 0.09
C ILE A 690 -29.24 -12.89 -0.67
N ASP A 691 -28.13 -13.58 -0.46
CA ASP A 691 -27.84 -14.91 -0.95
C ASP A 691 -27.67 -15.86 0.24
N LEU A 692 -28.74 -16.52 0.60
CA LEU A 692 -28.80 -17.43 1.78
C LEU A 692 -27.96 -18.71 1.58
N GLU A 693 -27.79 -19.17 0.31
CA GLU A 693 -27.03 -20.38 0.02
C GLU A 693 -25.52 -20.15 0.18
N ARG A 694 -25.07 -18.95 -0.17
CA ARG A 694 -23.67 -18.54 -0.07
C ARG A 694 -23.36 -17.72 1.19
N GLU A 695 -24.35 -17.51 2.03
CA GLU A 695 -24.27 -16.66 3.24
C GLU A 695 -23.73 -15.23 2.96
N LYS A 696 -24.14 -14.63 1.83
CA LYS A 696 -23.65 -13.30 1.40
C LYS A 696 -24.76 -12.28 1.33
N VAL A 697 -24.42 -11.04 1.67
CA VAL A 697 -25.30 -9.88 1.49
C VAL A 697 -24.63 -8.84 0.62
N ASN A 698 -25.37 -8.31 -0.33
CA ASN A 698 -24.96 -7.14 -1.10
C ASN A 698 -25.70 -5.91 -0.58
N LEU A 699 -24.96 -4.84 -0.40
CA LEU A 699 -25.42 -3.58 0.17
C LEU A 699 -25.36 -2.46 -0.89
N SER A 700 -26.07 -1.37 -0.62
CA SER A 700 -26.05 -0.16 -1.42
C SER A 700 -25.95 1.06 -0.52
N LEU A 701 -25.18 2.07 -0.93
CA LEU A 701 -25.21 3.42 -0.35
C LEU A 701 -26.36 4.25 -0.91
N LEU A 702 -26.96 3.78 -2.00
CA LEU A 702 -28.09 4.47 -2.64
C LEU A 702 -29.40 3.99 -2.01
N ALA A 703 -30.21 4.90 -1.52
CA ALA A 703 -31.53 4.57 -1.02
C ALA A 703 -32.36 3.89 -2.13
N PRO A 704 -33.12 2.83 -1.82
CA PRO A 704 -34.06 2.27 -2.77
C PRO A 704 -35.00 3.36 -3.24
N HIS A 705 -35.18 3.52 -4.56
CA HIS A 705 -36.24 4.38 -5.07
C HIS A 705 -37.55 3.79 -4.58
N GLU A 706 -38.35 4.59 -3.88
CA GLU A 706 -39.76 4.26 -3.59
C GLU A 706 -40.41 4.03 -4.95
N SER A 707 -40.67 2.76 -5.25
CA SER A 707 -41.50 2.40 -6.40
C SER A 707 -42.91 2.88 -6.11
N ASN A 708 -43.30 3.97 -6.77
CA ASN A 708 -44.71 4.39 -6.82
C ASN A 708 -45.60 3.31 -7.43
#